data_28089bbd2b849f427ab01e61b1440dfb
#
_entry.id   28089bbd2b849f427ab01e61b1440dfb
#
_cell.length_a   1.000
_cell.length_b   1.000
_cell.length_c   1.000
_cell.angle_alpha   90.00
_cell.angle_beta   90.00
_cell.angle_gamma   90.00
#
_symmetry.space_group_name_H-M   'P 1'
#
loop_
_entity.id
_entity.type
_entity.pdbx_description
1 polymer ?
#
loop_
_entity_poly.entity_id
_entity_poly.type
_entity_poly.pdbx_seq_one_letter_code
_entity_poly.pdbx_strand_id
1 'polypeptide(L)'
;MTLDFALEEDYAMVTATCAYAPKAGTSGSALVLDGRESFVELLEVAVDGAALSREAYTLTPNAEDTRMTVASEHLGVSKGTEPFTVTVTTRFKPQDNLELSGLYKSGGNFCTQCEAEGFRLITYFPDRPDVMSTYETRVTADLARYPVLLSNGNLEEQFEFEVPDPDDSTRRVKKHTAVWRDPHKKPCYLFALVAGDLAVVEDSFVTMNGRDVTLRIYAEKKNIDRCDFAMRSLIKAMRWDETRFGLEYDLDLFNIVAVDDFNMGAMENKSLNIFNSRLVLATPSSATDGAFGRIEGVIGHEYFHNWTGNRVTCRDWFQLSLKEGLTVFRDQEFSADVSSRAVKRIGDVRFLRDSQFAEDASPMAHPIRPSSYMKIDNFYTLTVYEKGAEVIRLYHTLLGERGFRKGMDLYFERHDGCAVTCDDFFAAMRDANEEVDIEALHNWYHQAGTPVVRCERKFDTTNGTYVLTFEQHLPTTAGDESSQNTKRAQIVPVAVGLLDPVTGADLRLRDFDITVVEGSEIGKEGSGSRVSFNSSESSENDDAEAETVLLVLSATKASFAFAARSGPGSRDPFAAGEPKPSLLRGFSAPVRLTVDPPFSTAESVFQFAHDRDPFNRWEAAQTMAREIACRAARSAASAIEAEKDEAEKDGENGADSSTYDGENLDFVAFITSDEAWPEFADACASILDDAACNRVDRAWVEEALSFPATSTLVRELAPFNPIVAHRARKALATAFATKCAPALKRALAVCDAETAASYEAGEVYDITAEQVARRSLSAYCLQALAALDPEFLREFEWDAATSVRAAYDGARNMTETVAALGALSKSGIVSDDPASDTMASTRHYAFGGFLETWRDDANVSCTYLGLVAGLSASASPGVAALVKRSGEKNVALANVRAVSENHDSEFHGVYDAKVPNKFYALIGGFARSNVTGFHALDGRGYDFVVAKLLEMDKINAIAASRLAKPFTDWRLYDPRRASLMRACLEKILAAKPSPNMFEICTKSLAAE
;
A
#
# COMPACT_ATOMS: atom_id res chain seq x y z
N MET A 1 22.35 -26.72 4.63
CA MET A 1 21.28 -27.48 3.98
C MET A 1 21.62 -27.69 2.53
N THR A 2 21.44 -28.90 1.99
CA THR A 2 21.55 -29.20 0.57
C THR A 2 20.16 -29.58 0.06
N LEU A 3 19.71 -28.94 -1.02
CA LEU A 3 18.45 -29.23 -1.71
C LEU A 3 18.75 -29.71 -3.13
N ASP A 4 18.31 -30.92 -3.46
CA ASP A 4 18.48 -31.51 -4.81
C ASP A 4 17.09 -31.65 -5.46
N PHE A 5 16.80 -30.78 -6.44
CA PHE A 5 15.52 -30.73 -7.14
C PHE A 5 15.62 -31.43 -8.50
N ALA A 6 14.75 -32.40 -8.73
CA ALA A 6 14.46 -32.95 -10.06
C ALA A 6 13.11 -32.42 -10.53
N LEU A 7 13.13 -31.53 -11.52
CA LEU A 7 11.92 -30.90 -12.11
C LEU A 7 11.52 -31.66 -13.36
N GLU A 8 10.39 -32.35 -13.29
CA GLU A 8 9.76 -33.04 -14.42
C GLU A 8 8.49 -32.29 -14.84
N GLU A 9 7.93 -32.63 -15.98
CA GLU A 9 6.74 -31.95 -16.50
C GLU A 9 5.53 -32.09 -15.58
N ASP A 10 5.32 -33.31 -15.07
CA ASP A 10 4.12 -33.71 -14.31
C ASP A 10 4.32 -33.67 -12.78
N TYR A 11 5.56 -33.57 -12.31
CA TYR A 11 5.89 -33.55 -10.88
C TYR A 11 7.26 -32.92 -10.63
N ALA A 12 7.48 -32.48 -9.40
CA ALA A 12 8.79 -32.17 -8.88
C ALA A 12 9.13 -33.10 -7.72
N MET A 13 10.41 -33.44 -7.62
CA MET A 13 10.94 -34.22 -6.50
C MET A 13 12.09 -33.42 -5.86
N VAL A 14 12.14 -33.40 -4.53
CA VAL A 14 13.25 -32.78 -3.79
C VAL A 14 13.78 -33.74 -2.75
N THR A 15 15.11 -33.83 -2.68
CA THR A 15 15.85 -34.47 -1.60
C THR A 15 16.54 -33.37 -0.78
N ALA A 16 16.03 -33.14 0.43
CA ALA A 16 16.55 -32.15 1.37
C ALA A 16 17.43 -32.83 2.42
N THR A 17 18.73 -32.52 2.46
CA THR A 17 19.68 -33.03 3.46
C THR A 17 20.11 -31.90 4.38
N CYS A 18 19.74 -32.01 5.67
CA CYS A 18 19.95 -30.99 6.68
C CYS A 18 20.86 -31.51 7.79
N ALA A 19 21.93 -30.79 8.11
CA ALA A 19 22.74 -31.03 9.28
C ALA A 19 22.18 -30.26 10.49
N TYR A 20 21.87 -30.98 11.57
CA TYR A 20 21.36 -30.42 12.81
C TYR A 20 22.40 -30.55 13.92
N ALA A 21 22.58 -29.48 14.68
CA ALA A 21 23.38 -29.50 15.90
C ALA A 21 22.44 -29.34 17.12
N PRO A 22 22.41 -30.30 18.04
CA PRO A 22 21.59 -30.18 19.24
C PRO A 22 22.00 -28.97 20.09
N LYS A 23 21.02 -28.19 20.55
CA LYS A 23 21.28 -27.09 21.52
C LYS A 23 21.57 -27.66 22.91
N ALA A 24 22.32 -26.93 23.72
CA ALA A 24 22.56 -27.29 25.10
C ALA A 24 21.22 -27.46 25.85
N GLY A 25 21.05 -28.58 26.52
CA GLY A 25 19.84 -28.93 27.28
C GLY A 25 18.73 -29.62 26.48
N THR A 26 18.91 -29.84 25.17
CA THR A 26 17.91 -30.55 24.32
C THR A 26 18.22 -32.03 24.11
N SER A 27 19.18 -32.55 24.83
CA SER A 27 19.52 -34.00 24.80
C SER A 27 18.28 -34.88 25.11
N GLY A 28 17.98 -35.81 24.21
CA GLY A 28 16.81 -36.66 24.30
C GLY A 28 15.49 -36.06 23.76
N SER A 29 15.52 -34.84 23.18
CA SER A 29 14.34 -34.29 22.53
C SER A 29 14.14 -34.88 21.12
N ALA A 30 12.89 -35.05 20.73
CA ALA A 30 12.53 -35.43 19.36
C ALA A 30 12.78 -34.27 18.39
N LEU A 31 13.06 -34.56 17.13
CA LEU A 31 13.06 -33.58 16.05
C LEU A 31 11.66 -33.40 15.50
N VAL A 32 11.20 -32.15 15.42
CA VAL A 32 9.88 -31.80 14.89
C VAL A 32 10.06 -31.01 13.61
N LEU A 33 9.41 -31.45 12.53
CA LEU A 33 9.43 -30.84 11.20
C LEU A 33 8.00 -30.53 10.77
N ASP A 34 7.80 -29.38 10.16
CA ASP A 34 6.53 -28.95 9.58
C ASP A 34 6.48 -29.35 8.10
N GLY A 35 5.32 -29.82 7.63
CA GLY A 35 5.04 -30.18 6.25
C GLY A 35 3.53 -30.08 5.98
N ARG A 36 3.09 -30.40 4.76
CA ARG A 36 1.66 -30.45 4.41
C ARG A 36 1.36 -31.66 3.52
N GLU A 37 0.86 -32.74 4.14
CA GLU A 37 0.62 -34.02 3.46
C GLU A 37 -0.36 -33.92 2.27
N SER A 38 -1.24 -32.93 2.26
CA SER A 38 -2.12 -32.65 1.11
C SER A 38 -1.39 -32.12 -0.12
N PHE A 39 -0.19 -31.55 0.04
CA PHE A 39 0.65 -31.00 -1.04
C PHE A 39 1.84 -31.89 -1.38
N VAL A 40 2.51 -32.47 -0.36
CA VAL A 40 3.74 -33.22 -0.54
C VAL A 40 3.56 -34.70 -0.17
N GLU A 41 3.90 -35.58 -1.07
CA GLU A 41 4.04 -37.02 -0.81
C GLU A 41 5.42 -37.28 -0.22
N LEU A 42 5.46 -37.79 1.01
CA LEU A 42 6.68 -38.21 1.67
C LEU A 42 7.15 -39.56 1.12
N LEU A 43 8.30 -39.60 0.49
CA LEU A 43 8.88 -40.82 -0.12
C LEU A 43 9.85 -41.53 0.83
N GLU A 44 10.76 -40.80 1.49
CA GLU A 44 11.81 -41.35 2.35
C GLU A 44 12.19 -40.37 3.45
N VAL A 45 12.55 -40.92 4.60
CA VAL A 45 13.24 -40.21 5.68
C VAL A 45 14.46 -41.02 6.08
N ALA A 46 15.64 -40.39 6.12
CA ALA A 46 16.88 -41.04 6.57
C ALA A 46 17.61 -40.18 7.61
N VAL A 47 18.30 -40.85 8.54
CA VAL A 47 19.18 -40.21 9.55
C VAL A 47 20.59 -40.75 9.37
N ASP A 48 21.57 -39.87 9.22
CA ASP A 48 23.00 -40.21 8.96
C ASP A 48 23.16 -41.22 7.80
N GLY A 49 22.31 -41.07 6.75
CA GLY A 49 22.29 -41.92 5.58
C GLY A 49 21.56 -43.27 5.76
N ALA A 50 21.03 -43.55 6.92
CA ALA A 50 20.25 -44.76 7.17
C ALA A 50 18.74 -44.47 7.05
N ALA A 51 18.06 -45.13 6.11
CA ALA A 51 16.62 -45.00 5.95
C ALA A 51 15.85 -45.44 7.20
N LEU A 52 14.89 -44.61 7.63
CA LEU A 52 14.02 -44.90 8.77
C LEU A 52 12.82 -45.75 8.36
N SER A 53 12.43 -46.71 9.20
CA SER A 53 11.15 -47.40 9.03
C SER A 53 9.99 -46.43 9.34
N ARG A 54 8.77 -46.74 8.82
CA ARG A 54 7.59 -45.88 9.02
C ARG A 54 7.22 -45.73 10.50
N GLU A 55 7.58 -46.66 11.34
CA GLU A 55 7.34 -46.67 12.79
C GLU A 55 8.30 -45.76 13.56
N ALA A 56 9.42 -45.33 12.97
CA ALA A 56 10.43 -44.49 13.61
C ALA A 56 10.03 -43.01 13.70
N TYR A 57 8.97 -42.59 13.01
CA TYR A 57 8.44 -41.25 13.05
C TYR A 57 6.91 -41.24 13.00
N THR A 58 6.32 -40.17 13.54
CA THR A 58 4.86 -39.96 13.52
C THR A 58 4.53 -38.75 12.64
N LEU A 59 3.42 -38.83 11.87
CA LEU A 59 2.80 -37.74 11.17
C LEU A 59 1.51 -37.38 11.91
N THR A 60 1.41 -36.18 12.41
CA THR A 60 0.26 -35.69 13.18
C THR A 60 -0.35 -34.50 12.46
N PRO A 61 -1.66 -34.53 12.14
CA PRO A 61 -2.36 -33.35 11.58
C PRO A 61 -2.25 -32.16 12.53
N ASN A 62 -2.00 -30.97 11.96
CA ASN A 62 -1.91 -29.71 12.67
C ASN A 62 -2.61 -28.62 11.84
N ALA A 63 -3.92 -28.46 12.05
CA ALA A 63 -4.81 -27.69 11.17
C ALA A 63 -4.72 -28.16 9.70
N GLU A 64 -4.27 -27.34 8.79
CA GLU A 64 -4.05 -27.70 7.37
C GLU A 64 -2.71 -28.41 7.14
N ASP A 65 -1.77 -28.27 8.08
CA ASP A 65 -0.41 -28.77 7.99
C ASP A 65 -0.28 -30.16 8.62
N THR A 66 0.90 -30.73 8.45
CA THR A 66 1.28 -32.01 9.03
C THR A 66 2.59 -31.86 9.78
N ARG A 67 2.61 -32.29 11.01
CA ARG A 67 3.82 -32.28 11.85
C ARG A 67 4.46 -33.66 11.85
N MET A 68 5.68 -33.76 11.36
CA MET A 68 6.50 -34.98 11.47
C MET A 68 7.32 -34.92 12.76
N THR A 69 7.26 -35.93 13.56
CA THR A 69 8.07 -36.07 14.79
C THR A 69 8.93 -37.32 14.70
N VAL A 70 10.26 -37.13 14.67
CA VAL A 70 11.24 -38.22 14.73
C VAL A 70 11.73 -38.36 16.18
N ALA A 71 11.53 -39.53 16.79
CA ALA A 71 11.90 -39.75 18.17
C ALA A 71 13.42 -39.70 18.36
N SER A 72 13.87 -39.22 19.53
CA SER A 72 15.31 -39.01 19.82
C SER A 72 16.16 -40.26 19.70
N GLU A 73 15.60 -41.44 19.96
CA GLU A 73 16.28 -42.74 19.83
C GLU A 73 16.70 -43.06 18.40
N HIS A 74 16.03 -42.49 17.41
CA HIS A 74 16.35 -42.62 15.98
C HIS A 74 17.30 -41.55 15.45
N LEU A 75 17.60 -40.52 16.25
CA LEU A 75 18.47 -39.39 15.85
C LEU A 75 19.95 -39.63 16.23
N GLY A 76 20.33 -40.81 16.74
CA GLY A 76 21.70 -41.05 17.22
C GLY A 76 22.09 -40.22 18.48
N VAL A 77 21.20 -39.38 18.99
CA VAL A 77 21.43 -38.35 20.04
C VAL A 77 21.47 -38.95 21.46
N SER A 78 21.46 -40.27 21.60
CA SER A 78 21.60 -40.92 22.91
C SER A 78 22.93 -40.57 23.62
N LYS A 79 23.86 -39.87 22.96
CA LYS A 79 25.13 -39.36 23.49
C LYS A 79 25.22 -37.81 23.58
N GLY A 80 24.13 -37.09 23.27
CA GLY A 80 23.86 -35.76 23.84
C GLY A 80 24.32 -34.54 23.09
N THR A 81 25.31 -34.50 22.21
CA THR A 81 25.81 -33.25 21.62
C THR A 81 26.33 -33.35 20.18
N GLU A 82 26.44 -34.57 19.64
CA GLU A 82 27.01 -34.73 18.29
C GLU A 82 26.00 -34.29 17.22
N PRO A 83 26.44 -33.53 16.20
CA PRO A 83 25.61 -33.19 15.02
C PRO A 83 25.18 -34.48 14.28
N PHE A 84 23.99 -34.45 13.69
CA PHE A 84 23.45 -35.52 12.85
C PHE A 84 22.83 -34.92 11.59
N THR A 85 22.68 -35.73 10.53
CA THR A 85 22.02 -35.35 9.29
C THR A 85 20.64 -36.01 9.18
N VAL A 86 19.68 -35.25 8.68
CA VAL A 86 18.37 -35.76 8.29
C VAL A 86 18.17 -35.49 6.82
N THR A 87 17.85 -36.56 6.07
CA THR A 87 17.48 -36.46 4.65
C THR A 87 16.00 -36.78 4.51
N VAL A 88 15.26 -35.88 3.85
CA VAL A 88 13.84 -36.07 3.54
C VAL A 88 13.65 -35.97 2.04
N THR A 89 13.06 -36.98 1.43
CA THR A 89 12.69 -36.96 -0.01
C THR A 89 11.18 -36.86 -0.14
N THR A 90 10.73 -35.86 -0.88
CA THR A 90 9.33 -35.58 -1.16
C THR A 90 9.07 -35.45 -2.65
N ARG A 91 7.81 -35.71 -3.06
CA ARG A 91 7.30 -35.52 -4.42
C ARG A 91 5.99 -34.75 -4.38
N PHE A 92 5.78 -33.85 -5.35
CA PHE A 92 4.58 -33.03 -5.45
C PHE A 92 4.34 -32.53 -6.89
N LYS A 93 3.19 -31.88 -7.14
CA LYS A 93 2.74 -31.44 -8.46
C LYS A 93 2.61 -29.91 -8.51
N PRO A 94 3.66 -29.17 -8.91
CA PRO A 94 3.63 -27.72 -8.98
C PRO A 94 2.55 -27.15 -9.92
N GLN A 95 2.19 -27.86 -10.98
CA GLN A 95 1.15 -27.43 -11.92
C GLN A 95 -0.26 -27.43 -11.31
N ASP A 96 -0.51 -28.21 -10.25
CA ASP A 96 -1.80 -28.32 -9.57
C ASP A 96 -1.90 -27.30 -8.40
N ASN A 97 -0.79 -26.60 -8.07
CA ASN A 97 -0.71 -25.65 -6.98
C ASN A 97 -1.26 -24.28 -7.38
N LEU A 98 -2.53 -24.03 -7.10
CA LEU A 98 -3.21 -22.77 -7.35
C LEU A 98 -3.22 -21.81 -6.13
N GLU A 99 -2.70 -22.27 -4.98
CA GLU A 99 -2.51 -21.39 -3.80
C GLU A 99 -1.38 -20.38 -4.02
N LEU A 100 -0.48 -20.64 -5.00
CA LEU A 100 0.70 -19.86 -5.31
C LEU A 100 1.61 -19.67 -4.08
N SER A 101 1.79 -20.75 -3.32
CA SER A 101 2.66 -20.85 -2.13
C SER A 101 3.50 -22.11 -2.23
N GLY A 102 4.77 -22.11 -1.78
CA GLY A 102 5.73 -23.18 -2.08
C GLY A 102 6.22 -23.09 -3.53
N LEU A 103 6.42 -24.26 -4.19
CA LEU A 103 6.78 -24.34 -5.61
C LEU A 103 5.52 -24.53 -6.46
N TYR A 104 5.35 -23.69 -7.48
CA TYR A 104 4.21 -23.71 -8.41
C TYR A 104 4.65 -23.36 -9.84
N LYS A 105 3.71 -23.36 -10.81
CA LYS A 105 3.97 -22.90 -12.18
C LYS A 105 3.20 -21.63 -12.49
N SER A 106 3.90 -20.65 -13.10
CA SER A 106 3.33 -19.43 -13.71
C SER A 106 3.76 -19.35 -15.17
N GLY A 107 2.82 -19.22 -16.09
CA GLY A 107 3.11 -19.18 -17.53
C GLY A 107 3.91 -20.39 -18.04
N GLY A 108 3.84 -21.55 -17.35
CA GLY A 108 4.61 -22.75 -17.67
C GLY A 108 5.99 -22.83 -17.00
N ASN A 109 6.47 -21.75 -16.40
CA ASN A 109 7.73 -21.69 -15.66
C ASN A 109 7.53 -22.07 -14.18
N PHE A 110 8.50 -22.74 -13.58
CA PHE A 110 8.52 -23.00 -12.16
C PHE A 110 8.96 -21.76 -11.40
N CYS A 111 8.30 -21.44 -10.31
CA CYS A 111 8.70 -20.39 -9.38
C CYS A 111 8.23 -20.71 -7.95
N THR A 112 8.89 -20.09 -6.97
CA THR A 112 8.59 -20.29 -5.54
C THR A 112 8.03 -19.05 -4.89
N GLN A 113 7.17 -19.25 -3.85
CA GLN A 113 6.85 -18.28 -2.81
C GLN A 113 6.87 -18.99 -1.46
N CYS A 114 7.87 -18.70 -0.63
CA CYS A 114 8.04 -19.40 0.66
C CYS A 114 7.63 -18.56 1.87
N GLU A 115 7.53 -17.25 1.78
CA GLU A 115 7.04 -16.40 2.86
C GLU A 115 5.51 -16.44 2.94
N ALA A 116 4.92 -16.62 4.14
CA ALA A 116 5.57 -16.82 5.45
C ALA A 116 5.93 -18.28 5.73
N GLU A 117 5.08 -19.23 5.36
CA GLU A 117 5.14 -20.65 5.72
C GLU A 117 4.98 -21.58 4.51
N GLY A 118 5.49 -21.16 3.35
CA GLY A 118 5.39 -21.92 2.08
C GLY A 118 6.47 -22.98 1.88
N PHE A 119 7.59 -22.94 2.62
CA PHE A 119 8.66 -23.90 2.45
C PHE A 119 8.22 -25.34 2.84
N ARG A 120 7.30 -25.47 3.80
CA ARG A 120 6.67 -26.74 4.22
C ARG A 120 5.82 -27.40 3.14
N LEU A 121 5.48 -26.67 2.04
CA LEU A 121 4.80 -27.21 0.86
C LEU A 121 5.80 -27.79 -0.17
N ILE A 122 7.10 -27.76 0.14
CA ILE A 122 8.19 -28.29 -0.69
C ILE A 122 8.76 -29.54 -0.02
N THR A 123 9.09 -29.45 1.25
CA THR A 123 9.67 -30.54 2.06
C THR A 123 9.37 -30.36 3.54
N TYR A 124 9.56 -31.40 4.34
CA TYR A 124 9.43 -31.29 5.80
C TYR A 124 10.67 -30.63 6.39
N PHE A 125 10.48 -29.52 7.12
CA PHE A 125 11.53 -28.69 7.68
C PHE A 125 11.03 -27.94 8.94
N PRO A 126 11.89 -27.49 9.88
CA PRO A 126 11.48 -26.56 10.92
C PRO A 126 11.22 -25.18 10.28
N ASP A 127 10.02 -24.97 9.75
CA ASP A 127 9.64 -23.83 8.94
C ASP A 127 9.34 -22.59 9.80
N ARG A 128 10.42 -22.01 10.36
CA ARG A 128 10.43 -20.85 11.26
C ARG A 128 11.56 -19.90 10.90
N PRO A 129 11.36 -18.58 11.05
CA PRO A 129 12.36 -17.59 10.64
C PRO A 129 13.64 -17.56 11.53
N ASP A 130 13.61 -18.10 12.74
CA ASP A 130 14.80 -18.24 13.62
C ASP A 130 15.69 -19.45 13.29
N VAL A 131 15.26 -20.32 12.38
CA VAL A 131 16.03 -21.48 11.92
C VAL A 131 16.81 -21.08 10.67
N MET A 132 18.05 -20.68 10.89
CA MET A 132 18.92 -20.12 9.85
C MET A 132 19.96 -21.14 9.41
N SER A 133 20.10 -21.27 8.06
CA SER A 133 21.06 -22.19 7.43
C SER A 133 21.76 -21.53 6.24
N THR A 134 22.93 -22.02 5.85
CA THR A 134 23.50 -21.83 4.52
C THR A 134 22.88 -22.83 3.56
N TYR A 135 22.79 -22.48 2.27
CA TYR A 135 22.10 -23.29 1.25
C TYR A 135 23.02 -23.63 0.10
N GLU A 136 23.01 -24.91 -0.28
CA GLU A 136 23.45 -25.40 -1.59
C GLU A 136 22.23 -25.98 -2.29
N THR A 137 21.89 -25.43 -3.47
CA THR A 137 20.71 -25.86 -4.24
C THR A 137 21.16 -26.40 -5.59
N ARG A 138 20.78 -27.63 -5.88
CA ARG A 138 20.96 -28.29 -7.19
C ARG A 138 19.61 -28.35 -7.88
N VAL A 139 19.52 -27.80 -9.08
CA VAL A 139 18.28 -27.81 -9.85
C VAL A 139 18.54 -28.55 -11.16
N THR A 140 17.84 -29.65 -11.38
CA THR A 140 17.94 -30.47 -12.60
C THR A 140 16.64 -30.42 -13.37
N ALA A 141 16.70 -30.11 -14.67
CA ALA A 141 15.52 -30.06 -15.54
C ALA A 141 15.86 -30.42 -17.00
N ASP A 142 14.82 -30.55 -17.84
CA ASP A 142 14.97 -30.66 -19.30
C ASP A 142 15.52 -29.36 -19.87
N LEU A 143 16.66 -29.45 -20.57
CA LEU A 143 17.37 -28.29 -21.11
C LEU A 143 16.55 -27.52 -22.17
N ALA A 144 15.75 -28.22 -22.97
CA ALA A 144 14.99 -27.58 -24.05
C ALA A 144 13.76 -26.81 -23.53
N ARG A 145 13.15 -27.30 -22.43
CA ARG A 145 11.95 -26.71 -21.82
C ARG A 145 12.29 -25.64 -20.78
N TYR A 146 13.37 -25.85 -20.03
CA TYR A 146 13.77 -25.01 -18.91
C TYR A 146 15.26 -24.63 -19.02
N PRO A 147 15.66 -23.84 -20.05
CA PRO A 147 17.07 -23.50 -20.27
C PRO A 147 17.68 -22.60 -19.18
N VAL A 148 16.84 -21.96 -18.35
CA VAL A 148 17.26 -21.13 -17.23
C VAL A 148 16.90 -21.81 -15.92
N LEU A 149 17.89 -22.00 -15.04
CA LEU A 149 17.75 -22.59 -13.70
C LEU A 149 18.38 -21.65 -12.68
N LEU A 150 17.57 -21.06 -11.80
CA LEU A 150 18.00 -20.07 -10.82
C LEU A 150 17.70 -20.52 -9.39
N SER A 151 18.59 -20.16 -8.46
CA SER A 151 18.33 -20.22 -7.01
C SER A 151 19.14 -19.13 -6.28
N ASN A 152 19.11 -19.13 -4.95
CA ASN A 152 19.79 -18.15 -4.11
C ASN A 152 21.33 -18.29 -4.15
N GLY A 153 22.03 -17.18 -4.03
CA GLY A 153 23.49 -17.13 -3.92
C GLY A 153 24.19 -17.00 -5.26
N ASN A 154 25.42 -17.49 -5.36
CA ASN A 154 26.21 -17.47 -6.57
C ASN A 154 26.12 -18.82 -7.30
N LEU A 155 26.16 -18.80 -8.64
CA LEU A 155 26.23 -20.00 -9.47
C LEU A 155 27.66 -20.56 -9.40
N GLU A 156 27.80 -21.79 -8.88
CA GLU A 156 29.11 -22.43 -8.77
C GLU A 156 29.41 -23.35 -9.94
N GLU A 157 28.42 -24.11 -10.40
CA GLU A 157 28.59 -25.10 -11.45
C GLU A 157 27.32 -25.23 -12.30
N GLN A 158 27.49 -25.48 -13.60
CA GLN A 158 26.42 -25.88 -14.51
C GLN A 158 26.96 -26.91 -15.51
N PHE A 159 26.22 -28.01 -15.70
CA PHE A 159 26.61 -29.07 -16.62
C PHE A 159 25.40 -29.75 -17.27
N GLU A 160 25.63 -30.28 -18.49
CA GLU A 160 24.62 -30.99 -19.28
C GLU A 160 24.89 -32.49 -19.30
N PHE A 161 23.87 -33.31 -19.42
CA PHE A 161 23.94 -34.76 -19.59
C PHE A 161 22.71 -35.29 -20.32
N GLU A 162 22.79 -36.51 -20.81
CA GLU A 162 21.74 -37.17 -21.54
C GLU A 162 21.15 -38.33 -20.72
N VAL A 163 19.83 -38.41 -20.70
CA VAL A 163 19.07 -39.53 -20.07
C VAL A 163 18.16 -40.17 -21.11
N PRO A 164 17.80 -41.46 -20.97
CA PRO A 164 16.75 -42.05 -21.78
C PRO A 164 15.46 -41.26 -21.70
N ASP A 165 14.75 -41.09 -22.82
CA ASP A 165 13.43 -40.45 -22.81
C ASP A 165 12.45 -41.38 -22.07
N PRO A 166 11.73 -40.90 -21.06
CA PRO A 166 10.80 -41.73 -20.27
C PRO A 166 9.65 -42.29 -21.13
N ASP A 167 9.26 -41.60 -22.22
CA ASP A 167 8.16 -42.00 -23.09
C ASP A 167 8.64 -42.85 -24.30
N ASP A 168 9.92 -42.74 -24.69
CA ASP A 168 10.51 -43.47 -25.80
C ASP A 168 11.96 -43.87 -25.48
N SER A 169 12.16 -45.08 -25.03
CA SER A 169 13.47 -45.63 -24.65
C SER A 169 14.50 -45.64 -25.80
N THR A 170 14.07 -45.40 -27.04
CA THR A 170 14.98 -45.27 -28.22
C THR A 170 15.54 -43.87 -28.39
N ARG A 171 14.98 -42.88 -27.72
CA ARG A 171 15.42 -41.49 -27.71
C ARG A 171 16.19 -41.17 -26.45
N ARG A 172 16.99 -40.12 -26.52
CA ARG A 172 17.63 -39.50 -25.36
C ARG A 172 17.20 -38.03 -25.29
N VAL A 173 16.92 -37.57 -24.08
CA VAL A 173 16.64 -36.16 -23.78
C VAL A 173 17.84 -35.55 -23.06
N LYS A 174 18.15 -34.30 -23.39
CA LYS A 174 19.20 -33.56 -22.68
C LYS A 174 18.61 -32.92 -21.44
N LYS A 175 19.21 -33.20 -20.30
CA LYS A 175 19.00 -32.49 -19.05
C LYS A 175 20.23 -31.66 -18.68
N HIS A 176 20.02 -30.67 -17.82
CA HIS A 176 21.13 -29.93 -17.23
C HIS A 176 20.88 -29.72 -15.74
N THR A 177 21.96 -29.49 -15.02
CA THR A 177 21.93 -29.15 -13.60
C THR A 177 22.67 -27.85 -13.37
N ALA A 178 22.08 -26.97 -12.57
CA ALA A 178 22.74 -25.79 -12.02
C ALA A 178 22.92 -25.96 -10.51
N VAL A 179 24.12 -25.66 -9.99
CA VAL A 179 24.48 -25.72 -8.58
C VAL A 179 24.69 -24.31 -8.07
N TRP A 180 23.85 -23.90 -7.14
CA TRP A 180 23.86 -22.59 -6.53
C TRP A 180 24.29 -22.69 -5.08
N ARG A 181 25.09 -21.73 -4.59
CA ARG A 181 25.50 -21.66 -3.19
C ARG A 181 25.29 -20.27 -2.61
N ASP A 182 24.53 -20.22 -1.53
CA ASP A 182 24.38 -19.03 -0.70
C ASP A 182 25.20 -19.20 0.59
N PRO A 183 26.31 -18.47 0.74
CA PRO A 183 27.17 -18.58 1.91
C PRO A 183 26.59 -17.89 3.16
N HIS A 184 25.60 -17.01 3.00
CA HIS A 184 24.95 -16.32 4.09
C HIS A 184 23.85 -17.18 4.71
N LYS A 185 23.83 -17.21 6.04
CA LYS A 185 22.74 -17.87 6.75
C LYS A 185 21.44 -17.12 6.53
N LYS A 186 20.40 -17.85 6.14
CA LYS A 186 19.04 -17.31 5.99
C LYS A 186 18.00 -18.32 6.46
N PRO A 187 16.80 -17.85 6.89
CA PRO A 187 15.66 -18.71 7.12
C PRO A 187 15.10 -19.25 5.81
N CYS A 188 14.29 -20.30 5.88
CA CYS A 188 13.74 -20.97 4.70
C CYS A 188 12.69 -20.13 3.95
N TYR A 189 12.07 -19.12 4.57
CA TYR A 189 11.14 -18.26 3.87
C TYR A 189 11.81 -17.43 2.76
N LEU A 190 13.12 -17.21 2.84
CA LEU A 190 13.94 -16.50 1.83
C LEU A 190 14.46 -17.43 0.72
N PHE A 191 14.16 -18.72 0.79
CA PHE A 191 14.50 -19.66 -0.28
C PHE A 191 13.73 -19.36 -1.54
N ALA A 192 14.44 -19.36 -2.69
CA ALA A 192 13.82 -19.23 -4.00
C ALA A 192 14.43 -20.18 -5.04
N LEU A 193 13.59 -20.60 -5.96
CA LEU A 193 13.92 -21.38 -7.16
C LEU A 193 13.07 -20.88 -8.31
N VAL A 194 13.69 -20.67 -9.47
CA VAL A 194 13.00 -20.43 -10.74
C VAL A 194 13.62 -21.32 -11.84
N ALA A 195 12.77 -21.97 -12.63
CA ALA A 195 13.19 -22.70 -13.81
C ALA A 195 12.24 -22.42 -14.98
N GLY A 196 12.77 -21.97 -16.13
CA GLY A 196 11.92 -21.56 -17.23
C GLY A 196 12.62 -21.29 -18.55
N ASP A 197 11.81 -21.02 -19.57
CA ASP A 197 12.25 -20.51 -20.87
C ASP A 197 12.18 -18.97 -20.88
N LEU A 198 13.13 -18.35 -20.16
CA LEU A 198 13.18 -16.91 -19.90
C LEU A 198 14.27 -16.25 -20.74
N ALA A 199 14.05 -14.99 -21.11
CA ALA A 199 15.08 -14.08 -21.59
C ALA A 199 15.65 -13.26 -20.42
N VAL A 200 16.82 -12.66 -20.61
CA VAL A 200 17.53 -11.88 -19.60
C VAL A 200 18.03 -10.54 -20.15
N VAL A 201 17.87 -9.49 -19.33
CA VAL A 201 18.63 -8.24 -19.46
C VAL A 201 19.70 -8.24 -18.40
N GLU A 202 20.95 -7.95 -18.79
CA GLU A 202 22.10 -7.93 -17.90
C GLU A 202 22.74 -6.54 -17.88
N ASP A 203 23.15 -6.10 -16.71
CA ASP A 203 23.93 -4.90 -16.46
C ASP A 203 24.86 -5.15 -15.25
N SER A 204 25.59 -4.16 -14.81
CA SER A 204 26.53 -4.27 -13.67
C SER A 204 26.48 -3.04 -12.78
N PHE A 205 26.86 -3.25 -11.51
CA PHE A 205 27.01 -2.21 -10.54
C PHE A 205 28.38 -2.34 -9.85
N VAL A 206 29.14 -1.24 -9.79
CA VAL A 206 30.38 -1.18 -9.01
C VAL A 206 30.07 -0.60 -7.65
N THR A 207 30.27 -1.40 -6.60
CA THR A 207 30.00 -1.00 -5.22
C THR A 207 30.99 0.07 -4.74
N MET A 208 30.68 0.72 -3.63
CA MET A 208 31.54 1.77 -3.05
C MET A 208 32.97 1.27 -2.70
N ASN A 209 33.14 -0.02 -2.44
CA ASN A 209 34.44 -0.64 -2.19
C ASN A 209 35.10 -1.21 -3.47
N GLY A 210 34.51 -0.99 -4.65
CA GLY A 210 35.08 -1.35 -5.95
C GLY A 210 34.86 -2.79 -6.37
N ARG A 211 33.86 -3.49 -5.81
CA ARG A 211 33.47 -4.84 -6.23
C ARG A 211 32.45 -4.76 -7.36
N ASP A 212 32.63 -5.55 -8.40
CA ASP A 212 31.66 -5.69 -9.49
C ASP A 212 30.52 -6.63 -9.07
N VAL A 213 29.28 -6.19 -9.27
CA VAL A 213 28.08 -6.98 -9.07
C VAL A 213 27.34 -7.10 -10.41
N THR A 214 27.09 -8.33 -10.86
CA THR A 214 26.27 -8.59 -12.05
C THR A 214 24.79 -8.46 -11.68
N LEU A 215 24.06 -7.69 -12.47
CA LEU A 215 22.61 -7.47 -12.30
C LEU A 215 21.86 -8.14 -13.45
N ARG A 216 20.85 -8.93 -13.14
CA ARG A 216 20.04 -9.63 -14.15
C ARG A 216 18.55 -9.50 -13.86
N ILE A 217 17.79 -9.19 -14.91
CA ILE A 217 16.33 -9.23 -14.87
C ILE A 217 15.86 -10.26 -15.90
N TYR A 218 15.13 -11.25 -15.42
CA TYR A 218 14.56 -12.32 -16.23
C TYR A 218 13.07 -12.08 -16.43
N ALA A 219 12.61 -12.25 -17.67
CA ALA A 219 11.20 -12.18 -18.02
C ALA A 219 10.89 -13.15 -19.16
N GLU A 220 9.60 -13.41 -19.43
CA GLU A 220 9.21 -14.10 -20.65
C GLU A 220 9.74 -13.35 -21.88
N LYS A 221 10.16 -14.09 -22.91
CA LYS A 221 10.79 -13.54 -24.14
C LYS A 221 10.00 -12.39 -24.78
N LYS A 222 8.67 -12.46 -24.74
CA LYS A 222 7.78 -11.42 -25.29
C LYS A 222 7.80 -10.09 -24.52
N ASN A 223 8.35 -10.07 -23.31
CA ASN A 223 8.32 -8.96 -22.35
C ASN A 223 9.71 -8.37 -22.04
N ILE A 224 10.77 -8.92 -22.61
CA ILE A 224 12.15 -8.57 -22.19
C ILE A 224 12.53 -7.13 -22.48
N ASP A 225 11.99 -6.53 -23.53
CA ASP A 225 12.18 -5.12 -23.90
C ASP A 225 11.49 -4.12 -22.95
N ARG A 226 10.76 -4.63 -21.94
CA ARG A 226 10.03 -3.83 -20.94
C ARG A 226 10.74 -3.77 -19.57
N CYS A 227 11.95 -4.29 -19.45
CA CYS A 227 12.71 -4.43 -18.21
C CYS A 227 13.69 -3.28 -17.94
N ASP A 228 13.96 -2.41 -18.92
CA ASP A 228 14.98 -1.35 -18.81
C ASP A 228 14.78 -0.40 -17.63
N PHE A 229 13.55 0.03 -17.38
CA PHE A 229 13.28 0.94 -16.27
C PHE A 229 13.52 0.29 -14.90
N ALA A 230 13.15 -0.99 -14.73
CA ALA A 230 13.41 -1.74 -13.51
C ALA A 230 14.92 -1.90 -13.26
N MET A 231 15.72 -2.14 -14.30
CA MET A 231 17.19 -2.20 -14.19
C MET A 231 17.78 -0.86 -13.72
N ARG A 232 17.37 0.25 -14.33
CA ARG A 232 17.80 1.59 -13.91
C ARG A 232 17.38 1.92 -12.47
N SER A 233 16.19 1.48 -12.06
CA SER A 233 15.68 1.64 -10.70
C SER A 233 16.51 0.85 -9.69
N LEU A 234 16.92 -0.39 -10.03
CA LEU A 234 17.78 -1.20 -9.17
C LEU A 234 19.15 -0.53 -8.96
N ILE A 235 19.80 -0.08 -10.04
CA ILE A 235 21.10 0.62 -9.96
C ILE A 235 20.98 1.89 -9.09
N LYS A 236 19.88 2.63 -9.24
CA LYS A 236 19.59 3.82 -8.46
C LYS A 236 19.39 3.48 -6.96
N ALA A 237 18.65 2.43 -6.63
CA ALA A 237 18.45 1.96 -5.27
C ALA A 237 19.75 1.50 -4.61
N MET A 238 20.59 0.73 -5.31
CA MET A 238 21.90 0.31 -4.82
C MET A 238 22.80 1.51 -4.50
N ARG A 239 22.86 2.50 -5.38
CA ARG A 239 23.62 3.73 -5.16
C ARG A 239 23.09 4.54 -3.99
N TRP A 240 21.78 4.67 -3.86
CA TRP A 240 21.15 5.39 -2.76
C TRP A 240 21.47 4.76 -1.41
N ASP A 241 21.38 3.42 -1.31
CA ASP A 241 21.65 2.69 -0.06
C ASP A 241 23.10 2.86 0.41
N GLU A 242 24.05 2.77 -0.52
CA GLU A 242 25.46 3.05 -0.21
C GLU A 242 25.66 4.50 0.26
N THR A 243 25.00 5.47 -0.38
CA THR A 243 25.17 6.89 -0.07
C THR A 243 24.48 7.27 1.24
N ARG A 244 23.25 6.81 1.46
CA ARG A 244 22.40 7.20 2.59
C ARG A 244 22.73 6.42 3.86
N PHE A 245 22.96 5.11 3.74
CA PHE A 245 23.16 4.19 4.86
C PHE A 245 24.55 3.54 4.88
N GLY A 246 25.40 3.71 3.86
CA GLY A 246 26.69 3.06 3.75
C GLY A 246 26.59 1.53 3.64
N LEU A 247 25.44 1.04 3.15
CA LEU A 247 25.14 -0.39 3.07
C LEU A 247 25.48 -0.91 1.68
N GLU A 248 26.44 -1.80 1.60
CA GLU A 248 26.92 -2.41 0.36
C GLU A 248 26.25 -3.76 0.14
N TYR A 249 25.93 -4.08 -1.12
CA TYR A 249 25.44 -5.41 -1.47
C TYR A 249 26.52 -6.47 -1.24
N ASP A 250 26.18 -7.68 -0.82
CA ASP A 250 27.08 -8.66 -0.21
C ASP A 250 27.33 -9.94 -1.04
N LEU A 251 26.80 -10.02 -2.26
CA LEU A 251 27.04 -11.12 -3.23
C LEU A 251 27.51 -10.54 -4.59
N ASP A 252 27.96 -11.40 -5.51
CA ASP A 252 28.51 -10.99 -6.81
C ASP A 252 27.43 -10.94 -7.91
N LEU A 253 26.22 -11.38 -7.59
CA LEU A 253 25.09 -11.47 -8.51
C LEU A 253 23.79 -11.09 -7.83
N PHE A 254 22.96 -10.26 -8.49
CA PHE A 254 21.62 -9.94 -8.10
C PHE A 254 20.64 -10.25 -9.24
N ASN A 255 19.69 -11.11 -9.00
CA ASN A 255 18.67 -11.53 -9.97
C ASN A 255 17.28 -11.03 -9.57
N ILE A 256 16.53 -10.57 -10.58
CA ILE A 256 15.09 -10.31 -10.49
C ILE A 256 14.39 -11.19 -11.51
N VAL A 257 13.26 -11.78 -11.15
CA VAL A 257 12.40 -12.55 -12.06
C VAL A 257 10.98 -11.97 -12.04
N ALA A 258 10.45 -11.62 -13.21
CA ALA A 258 9.07 -11.17 -13.37
C ALA A 258 8.15 -12.37 -13.66
N VAL A 259 7.09 -12.54 -12.85
CA VAL A 259 6.07 -13.58 -13.00
C VAL A 259 4.67 -12.97 -13.04
N ASP A 260 3.74 -13.58 -13.80
CA ASP A 260 2.38 -13.04 -13.95
C ASP A 260 1.44 -13.51 -12.84
N ASP A 261 1.64 -14.71 -12.29
CA ASP A 261 0.82 -15.29 -11.24
C ASP A 261 1.57 -15.19 -9.89
N PHE A 262 1.23 -14.20 -9.10
CA PHE A 262 1.88 -13.92 -7.82
C PHE A 262 0.90 -13.29 -6.83
N ASN A 263 0.86 -13.81 -5.60
CA ASN A 263 -0.04 -13.31 -4.56
C ASN A 263 0.36 -11.95 -4.00
N MET A 264 1.65 -11.62 -4.07
CA MET A 264 2.25 -10.42 -3.49
C MET A 264 2.61 -9.39 -4.58
N GLY A 265 3.17 -8.27 -4.18
CA GLY A 265 3.82 -7.32 -5.08
C GLY A 265 5.16 -7.86 -5.55
N ALA A 266 6.01 -8.18 -4.60
CA ALA A 266 7.30 -8.81 -4.83
C ALA A 266 7.75 -9.59 -3.59
N MET A 267 8.96 -10.16 -3.63
CA MET A 267 9.55 -10.93 -2.56
C MET A 267 11.08 -10.80 -2.58
N GLU A 268 11.65 -10.49 -1.45
CA GLU A 268 13.05 -10.19 -1.22
C GLU A 268 13.99 -11.41 -1.15
N ASN A 269 13.61 -12.55 -1.68
CA ASN A 269 14.45 -13.78 -1.62
C ASN A 269 15.91 -13.47 -1.93
N LYS A 270 16.82 -13.83 -1.03
CA LYS A 270 18.23 -13.46 -1.10
C LYS A 270 18.84 -13.70 -2.49
N SER A 271 19.31 -12.66 -3.14
CA SER A 271 19.91 -12.61 -4.47
C SER A 271 19.01 -13.05 -5.65
N LEU A 272 17.78 -13.47 -5.41
CA LEU A 272 16.83 -13.90 -6.43
C LEU A 272 15.42 -13.38 -6.07
N ASN A 273 15.22 -12.08 -6.25
CA ASN A 273 13.93 -11.47 -5.98
C ASN A 273 12.90 -11.89 -7.04
N ILE A 274 11.69 -12.24 -6.59
CA ILE A 274 10.58 -12.60 -7.49
C ILE A 274 9.52 -11.51 -7.40
N PHE A 275 9.14 -10.99 -8.58
CA PHE A 275 8.25 -9.86 -8.71
C PHE A 275 6.99 -10.22 -9.50
N ASN A 276 5.86 -9.72 -9.07
CA ASN A 276 4.71 -9.62 -9.95
C ASN A 276 5.09 -8.77 -11.16
N SER A 277 4.83 -9.25 -12.35
CA SER A 277 5.29 -8.63 -13.62
C SER A 277 4.87 -7.17 -13.78
N ARG A 278 3.74 -6.76 -13.17
CA ARG A 278 3.27 -5.35 -13.16
C ARG A 278 4.20 -4.39 -12.41
N LEU A 279 5.15 -4.91 -11.62
CA LEU A 279 6.12 -4.14 -10.83
C LEU A 279 7.55 -4.24 -11.40
N VAL A 280 7.67 -4.76 -12.62
CA VAL A 280 8.93 -4.81 -13.39
C VAL A 280 8.72 -4.27 -14.81
N LEU A 281 7.65 -4.71 -15.47
CA LEU A 281 7.46 -4.51 -16.90
C LEU A 281 6.80 -3.16 -17.21
N ALA A 282 7.54 -2.25 -17.83
CA ALA A 282 7.04 -0.95 -18.21
C ALA A 282 7.65 -0.41 -19.50
N THR A 283 6.79 0.15 -20.34
CA THR A 283 7.15 1.06 -21.43
C THR A 283 6.24 2.28 -21.37
N PRO A 284 6.58 3.41 -21.99
CA PRO A 284 5.70 4.57 -22.03
C PRO A 284 4.29 4.27 -22.55
N SER A 285 4.15 3.28 -23.46
CA SER A 285 2.87 2.87 -24.02
C SER A 285 2.07 1.91 -23.15
N SER A 286 2.70 1.23 -22.16
CA SER A 286 2.08 0.18 -21.37
C SER A 286 1.93 0.51 -19.89
N ALA A 287 2.60 1.56 -19.38
CA ALA A 287 2.61 1.93 -17.97
C ALA A 287 2.38 3.44 -17.78
N THR A 288 1.60 3.80 -16.76
CA THR A 288 1.39 5.19 -16.35
C THR A 288 2.54 5.69 -15.49
N ASP A 289 2.68 7.03 -15.33
CA ASP A 289 3.67 7.64 -14.43
C ASP A 289 3.60 7.04 -13.02
N GLY A 290 2.39 6.86 -12.48
CA GLY A 290 2.20 6.21 -11.19
C GLY A 290 2.60 4.73 -11.17
N ALA A 291 2.54 4.01 -12.30
CA ALA A 291 3.05 2.65 -12.40
C ALA A 291 4.59 2.64 -12.40
N PHE A 292 5.23 3.54 -13.13
CA PHE A 292 6.69 3.72 -13.11
C PHE A 292 7.18 4.05 -11.68
N GLY A 293 6.55 5.01 -11.00
CA GLY A 293 6.93 5.35 -9.61
C GLY A 293 6.78 4.17 -8.65
N ARG A 294 5.73 3.33 -8.81
CA ARG A 294 5.58 2.10 -8.02
C ARG A 294 6.65 1.06 -8.34
N ILE A 295 7.03 0.88 -9.60
CA ILE A 295 8.14 -0.01 -9.98
C ILE A 295 9.42 0.44 -9.28
N GLU A 296 9.78 1.72 -9.37
CA GLU A 296 11.00 2.26 -8.73
C GLU A 296 10.96 2.07 -7.20
N GLY A 297 9.84 2.37 -6.56
CA GLY A 297 9.68 2.22 -5.10
C GLY A 297 9.77 0.76 -4.65
N VAL A 298 9.09 -0.18 -5.33
CA VAL A 298 9.12 -1.60 -4.93
C VAL A 298 10.44 -2.27 -5.29
N ILE A 299 11.11 -1.92 -6.39
CA ILE A 299 12.48 -2.37 -6.66
C ILE A 299 13.42 -1.92 -5.53
N GLY A 300 13.28 -0.68 -5.05
CA GLY A 300 14.02 -0.18 -3.89
C GLY A 300 13.69 -0.96 -2.62
N HIS A 301 12.41 -1.18 -2.33
CA HIS A 301 11.93 -1.94 -1.16
C HIS A 301 12.58 -3.32 -1.08
N GLU A 302 12.48 -4.13 -2.15
CA GLU A 302 13.01 -5.49 -2.17
C GLU A 302 14.56 -5.50 -2.09
N TYR A 303 15.21 -4.54 -2.72
CA TYR A 303 16.66 -4.40 -2.60
C TYR A 303 17.09 -4.03 -1.16
N PHE A 304 16.37 -3.10 -0.50
CA PHE A 304 16.71 -2.67 0.86
C PHE A 304 16.51 -3.77 1.89
N HIS A 305 15.61 -4.71 1.64
CA HIS A 305 15.49 -5.91 2.46
C HIS A 305 16.78 -6.73 2.54
N ASN A 306 17.73 -6.58 1.63
CA ASN A 306 19.02 -7.30 1.72
C ASN A 306 19.67 -7.13 3.10
N TRP A 307 19.57 -5.94 3.69
CA TRP A 307 20.05 -5.63 5.03
C TRP A 307 18.91 -5.68 6.07
N THR A 308 17.78 -5.04 5.79
CA THR A 308 16.66 -4.95 6.73
C THR A 308 15.60 -6.03 6.47
N GLY A 309 15.96 -7.28 6.76
CA GLY A 309 15.12 -8.48 6.54
C GLY A 309 15.94 -9.74 6.26
N ASN A 310 17.00 -9.65 5.45
CA ASN A 310 17.81 -10.80 5.03
C ASN A 310 19.04 -10.96 5.90
N ARG A 311 19.94 -9.95 5.97
CA ARG A 311 21.13 -9.97 6.84
C ARG A 311 20.75 -9.95 8.31
N VAL A 312 19.82 -9.10 8.68
CA VAL A 312 19.16 -9.11 9.99
C VAL A 312 17.70 -9.46 9.78
N THR A 313 17.26 -10.62 10.29
CA THR A 313 15.93 -11.16 10.06
C THR A 313 15.08 -11.22 11.32
N CYS A 314 13.79 -11.57 11.18
CA CYS A 314 12.85 -11.69 12.29
C CYS A 314 13.05 -13.00 13.06
N ARG A 315 13.01 -12.95 14.39
CA ARG A 315 13.03 -14.15 15.24
C ARG A 315 11.76 -14.99 15.08
N ASP A 316 10.63 -14.33 14.94
CA ASP A 316 9.30 -14.93 14.78
C ASP A 316 8.38 -13.95 14.02
N TRP A 317 7.23 -14.43 13.56
CA TRP A 317 6.32 -13.63 12.74
C TRP A 317 5.61 -12.49 13.49
N PHE A 318 5.64 -12.48 14.84
CA PHE A 318 5.19 -11.31 15.61
C PHE A 318 6.09 -10.09 15.41
N GLN A 319 7.33 -10.30 14.96
CA GLN A 319 8.31 -9.26 14.69
C GLN A 319 8.24 -8.73 13.25
N LEU A 320 7.23 -9.08 12.46
CA LEU A 320 7.16 -8.79 11.02
C LEU A 320 7.40 -7.30 10.70
N SER A 321 6.88 -6.38 11.51
CA SER A 321 7.09 -4.93 11.34
C SER A 321 8.56 -4.52 11.47
N LEU A 322 9.41 -5.34 12.10
CA LEU A 322 10.84 -5.08 12.20
C LEU A 322 11.50 -5.03 10.81
N LYS A 323 11.11 -5.92 9.90
CA LYS A 323 11.60 -5.89 8.52
C LYS A 323 10.73 -4.99 7.64
N GLU A 324 9.41 -5.14 7.68
CA GLU A 324 8.51 -4.45 6.78
C GLU A 324 8.40 -2.95 7.09
N GLY A 325 8.14 -2.58 8.34
CA GLY A 325 8.03 -1.17 8.73
C GLY A 325 9.33 -0.40 8.49
N LEU A 326 10.49 -1.01 8.80
CA LEU A 326 11.78 -0.39 8.56
C LEU A 326 12.07 -0.25 7.06
N THR A 327 11.73 -1.25 6.25
CA THR A 327 11.99 -1.22 4.80
C THR A 327 11.02 -0.30 4.08
N VAL A 328 9.74 -0.22 4.47
CA VAL A 328 8.79 0.78 3.95
C VAL A 328 9.25 2.21 4.27
N PHE A 329 9.74 2.47 5.48
CA PHE A 329 10.35 3.78 5.79
C PHE A 329 11.50 4.10 4.83
N ARG A 330 12.37 3.13 4.54
CA ARG A 330 13.52 3.31 3.63
C ARG A 330 13.08 3.54 2.18
N ASP A 331 12.08 2.79 1.69
CA ASP A 331 11.56 2.97 0.32
C ASP A 331 10.82 4.30 0.16
N GLN A 332 10.10 4.77 1.20
CA GLN A 332 9.49 6.10 1.22
C GLN A 332 10.54 7.21 1.15
N GLU A 333 11.64 7.11 1.91
CA GLU A 333 12.74 8.07 1.86
C GLU A 333 13.47 8.04 0.51
N PHE A 334 13.72 6.84 -0.04
CA PHE A 334 14.27 6.67 -1.39
C PHE A 334 13.38 7.35 -2.44
N SER A 335 12.09 7.01 -2.46
CA SER A 335 11.14 7.59 -3.41
C SER A 335 11.04 9.11 -3.28
N ALA A 336 11.11 9.63 -2.04
CA ALA A 336 11.12 11.07 -1.77
C ALA A 336 12.37 11.77 -2.31
N ASP A 337 13.55 11.14 -2.19
CA ASP A 337 14.82 11.68 -2.65
C ASP A 337 14.96 11.67 -4.19
N VAL A 338 14.32 10.71 -4.86
CA VAL A 338 14.40 10.57 -6.33
C VAL A 338 13.24 11.24 -7.09
N SER A 339 12.20 11.74 -6.38
CA SER A 339 11.04 12.40 -6.97
C SER A 339 10.70 13.72 -6.24
N SER A 340 9.44 13.97 -5.90
CA SER A 340 9.01 15.11 -5.10
C SER A 340 8.73 14.68 -3.66
N ARG A 341 9.55 15.12 -2.71
CA ARG A 341 9.40 14.79 -1.28
C ARG A 341 8.03 15.22 -0.73
N ALA A 342 7.54 16.38 -1.14
CA ALA A 342 6.23 16.89 -0.71
C ALA A 342 5.08 16.01 -1.21
N VAL A 343 5.07 15.71 -2.52
CA VAL A 343 4.03 14.88 -3.16
C VAL A 343 4.06 13.45 -2.61
N LYS A 344 5.27 12.87 -2.48
CA LYS A 344 5.43 11.52 -1.89
C LYS A 344 4.86 11.49 -0.47
N ARG A 345 5.25 12.44 0.41
CA ARG A 345 4.75 12.48 1.79
C ARG A 345 3.22 12.63 1.87
N ILE A 346 2.64 13.50 1.06
CA ILE A 346 1.18 13.67 0.97
C ILE A 346 0.51 12.35 0.55
N GLY A 347 1.04 11.70 -0.48
CA GLY A 347 0.53 10.39 -0.95
C GLY A 347 0.57 9.32 0.14
N ASP A 348 1.69 9.18 0.86
CA ASP A 348 1.87 8.22 1.95
C ASP A 348 0.90 8.50 3.11
N VAL A 349 0.76 9.76 3.52
CA VAL A 349 -0.17 10.14 4.60
C VAL A 349 -1.63 9.95 4.20
N ARG A 350 -1.98 10.27 2.94
CA ARG A 350 -3.32 9.99 2.42
C ARG A 350 -3.64 8.50 2.49
N PHE A 351 -2.72 7.66 2.01
CA PHE A 351 -2.88 6.20 2.06
C PHE A 351 -2.98 5.66 3.49
N LEU A 352 -2.12 6.15 4.39
CA LEU A 352 -2.16 5.82 5.82
C LEU A 352 -3.53 6.16 6.42
N ARG A 353 -4.03 7.39 6.22
CA ARG A 353 -5.29 7.86 6.80
C ARG A 353 -6.50 7.16 6.21
N ASP A 354 -6.55 7.00 4.88
CA ASP A 354 -7.70 6.40 4.20
C ASP A 354 -7.83 4.89 4.46
N SER A 355 -6.71 4.20 4.70
CA SER A 355 -6.67 2.75 4.77
C SER A 355 -6.22 2.21 6.13
N GLN A 356 -5.09 2.67 6.69
CA GLN A 356 -4.56 2.14 7.94
C GLN A 356 -5.31 2.68 9.17
N PHE A 357 -5.67 3.98 9.20
CA PHE A 357 -6.52 4.50 10.29
C PHE A 357 -7.91 3.85 10.29
N ALA A 358 -8.37 3.40 9.12
CA ALA A 358 -9.57 2.59 9.01
C ALA A 358 -9.39 1.21 9.64
N GLU A 359 -8.26 0.55 9.40
CA GLU A 359 -7.91 -0.74 10.00
C GLU A 359 -7.82 -0.61 11.53
N ASP A 360 -7.18 0.45 12.05
CA ASP A 360 -7.09 0.75 13.49
C ASP A 360 -8.44 1.02 14.16
N ALA A 361 -9.43 1.51 13.42
CA ALA A 361 -10.78 1.77 13.89
C ALA A 361 -11.75 0.59 13.68
N SER A 362 -11.28 -0.51 13.08
CA SER A 362 -12.08 -1.68 12.71
C SER A 362 -11.97 -2.81 13.75
N PRO A 363 -12.81 -3.85 13.65
CA PRO A 363 -12.65 -5.08 14.43
C PRO A 363 -11.32 -5.81 14.20
N MET A 364 -10.59 -5.44 13.15
CA MET A 364 -9.28 -6.02 12.82
C MET A 364 -8.12 -5.26 13.45
N ALA A 365 -8.39 -4.23 14.28
CA ALA A 365 -7.36 -3.43 14.94
C ALA A 365 -6.38 -4.30 15.73
N HIS A 366 -5.10 -4.06 15.56
CA HIS A 366 -4.02 -4.74 16.28
C HIS A 366 -2.80 -3.82 16.38
N PRO A 367 -1.88 -4.01 17.34
CA PRO A 367 -0.63 -3.26 17.37
C PRO A 367 0.29 -3.67 16.22
N ILE A 368 1.31 -2.85 15.93
CA ILE A 368 2.32 -3.19 14.90
C ILE A 368 3.10 -4.47 15.23
N ARG A 369 3.14 -4.85 16.51
CA ARG A 369 3.63 -6.13 17.02
C ARG A 369 2.46 -6.90 17.62
N PRO A 370 1.73 -7.69 16.82
CA PRO A 370 0.59 -8.46 17.30
C PRO A 370 1.03 -9.52 18.31
N SER A 371 0.12 -9.93 19.20
CA SER A 371 0.38 -10.98 20.21
C SER A 371 -0.20 -12.34 19.85
N SER A 372 -1.07 -12.40 18.84
CA SER A 372 -1.72 -13.61 18.36
C SER A 372 -2.22 -13.45 16.94
N TYR A 373 -2.29 -14.57 16.22
CA TYR A 373 -2.94 -14.69 14.90
C TYR A 373 -3.47 -16.11 14.71
N MET A 374 -4.45 -16.28 13.83
CA MET A 374 -4.90 -17.59 13.39
C MET A 374 -4.15 -18.01 12.12
N LYS A 375 -4.05 -17.11 11.14
CA LYS A 375 -3.25 -17.26 9.92
C LYS A 375 -2.34 -16.06 9.76
N ILE A 376 -1.03 -16.31 9.66
CA ILE A 376 -0.04 -15.22 9.50
C ILE A 376 -0.27 -14.40 8.22
N ASP A 377 -0.75 -14.99 7.13
CA ASP A 377 -1.03 -14.30 5.88
C ASP A 377 -2.02 -13.14 6.03
N ASN A 378 -2.92 -13.20 7.02
CA ASN A 378 -3.86 -12.12 7.33
C ASN A 378 -3.21 -10.94 8.07
N PHE A 379 -1.96 -11.08 8.54
CA PHE A 379 -1.21 -10.06 9.29
C PHE A 379 -0.17 -9.30 8.46
N TYR A 380 -0.12 -9.54 7.16
CA TYR A 380 0.55 -8.65 6.20
C TYR A 380 -0.37 -7.45 5.95
N THR A 381 -0.51 -6.61 6.98
CA THR A 381 -1.50 -5.54 7.10
C THR A 381 -0.86 -4.17 6.94
N LEU A 382 -1.68 -3.16 6.65
CA LEU A 382 -1.22 -1.77 6.61
C LEU A 382 -0.72 -1.29 7.97
N THR A 383 -1.21 -1.86 9.07
CA THR A 383 -0.70 -1.60 10.41
C THR A 383 0.76 -2.05 10.56
N VAL A 384 1.09 -3.25 10.10
CA VAL A 384 2.46 -3.79 10.17
C VAL A 384 3.41 -3.01 9.25
N TYR A 385 2.99 -2.66 8.05
CA TYR A 385 3.77 -1.99 7.00
C TYR A 385 3.80 -0.48 7.20
N GLU A 386 2.67 0.20 7.00
CA GLU A 386 2.61 1.66 6.92
C GLU A 386 2.69 2.33 8.31
N LYS A 387 1.92 1.86 9.29
CA LYS A 387 2.07 2.36 10.67
C LYS A 387 3.42 1.93 11.25
N GLY A 388 3.92 0.75 10.91
CA GLY A 388 5.29 0.33 11.21
C GLY A 388 6.31 1.35 10.72
N ALA A 389 6.22 1.77 9.45
CA ALA A 389 7.08 2.79 8.87
C ALA A 389 6.94 4.15 9.57
N GLU A 390 5.73 4.56 9.95
CA GLU A 390 5.54 5.78 10.73
C GLU A 390 6.19 5.71 12.12
N VAL A 391 6.19 4.55 12.77
CA VAL A 391 6.91 4.35 14.04
C VAL A 391 8.43 4.46 13.83
N ILE A 392 8.96 3.92 12.75
CA ILE A 392 10.38 4.15 12.38
C ILE A 392 10.63 5.63 12.09
N ARG A 393 9.71 6.32 11.44
CA ARG A 393 9.80 7.77 11.21
C ARG A 393 9.80 8.58 12.51
N LEU A 394 9.11 8.11 13.58
CA LEU A 394 9.21 8.73 14.91
C LEU A 394 10.63 8.67 15.47
N TYR A 395 11.34 7.53 15.31
CA TYR A 395 12.79 7.48 15.69
C TYR A 395 13.59 8.51 14.90
N HIS A 396 13.39 8.56 13.58
CA HIS A 396 14.11 9.50 12.72
C HIS A 396 13.80 10.97 13.11
N THR A 397 12.54 11.29 13.42
CA THR A 397 12.14 12.63 13.84
C THR A 397 12.72 13.03 15.19
N LEU A 398 12.73 12.11 16.17
CA LEU A 398 13.18 12.38 17.54
C LEU A 398 14.71 12.40 17.68
N LEU A 399 15.41 11.55 16.95
CA LEU A 399 16.87 11.40 17.00
C LEU A 399 17.58 12.30 15.99
N GLY A 400 16.86 12.80 14.99
CA GLY A 400 17.43 13.46 13.82
C GLY A 400 18.17 12.47 12.92
N GLU A 401 18.58 12.91 11.74
CA GLU A 401 19.22 12.07 10.73
C GLU A 401 20.48 11.38 11.24
N ARG A 402 21.35 12.13 11.94
CA ARG A 402 22.60 11.59 12.47
C ARG A 402 22.41 10.60 13.61
N GLY A 403 21.47 10.89 14.52
CA GLY A 403 21.16 9.98 15.63
C GLY A 403 20.53 8.69 15.13
N PHE A 404 19.61 8.78 14.17
CA PHE A 404 19.02 7.61 13.52
C PHE A 404 20.09 6.76 12.81
N ARG A 405 21.01 7.40 12.06
CA ARG A 405 22.11 6.69 11.39
C ARG A 405 23.02 5.96 12.39
N LYS A 406 23.41 6.58 13.51
CA LYS A 406 24.19 5.91 14.58
C LYS A 406 23.46 4.68 15.13
N GLY A 407 22.13 4.80 15.34
CA GLY A 407 21.32 3.67 15.79
C GLY A 407 21.28 2.52 14.78
N MET A 408 21.15 2.84 13.49
CA MET A 408 21.19 1.85 12.41
C MET A 408 22.54 1.14 12.32
N ASP A 409 23.64 1.89 12.39
CA ASP A 409 25.01 1.33 12.37
C ASP A 409 25.22 0.36 13.55
N LEU A 410 24.79 0.72 14.76
CA LEU A 410 24.87 -0.13 15.94
C LEU A 410 23.96 -1.36 15.85
N TYR A 411 22.79 -1.22 15.22
CA TYR A 411 21.87 -2.34 14.98
C TYR A 411 22.51 -3.39 14.07
N PHE A 412 23.13 -2.99 12.96
CA PHE A 412 23.83 -3.92 12.07
C PHE A 412 25.09 -4.49 12.70
N GLU A 413 25.87 -3.69 13.44
CA GLU A 413 27.07 -4.18 14.14
C GLU A 413 26.74 -5.30 15.14
N ARG A 414 25.61 -5.15 15.88
CA ARG A 414 25.20 -6.11 16.90
C ARG A 414 24.54 -7.37 16.34
N HIS A 415 23.82 -7.24 15.22
CA HIS A 415 22.84 -8.23 14.83
C HIS A 415 23.02 -8.80 13.42
N ASP A 416 24.06 -8.46 12.69
CA ASP A 416 24.35 -9.03 11.39
C ASP A 416 24.41 -10.58 11.46
N GLY A 417 23.65 -11.26 10.56
CA GLY A 417 23.53 -12.72 10.52
C GLY A 417 22.66 -13.31 11.63
N CYS A 418 21.84 -12.49 12.31
CA CYS A 418 20.99 -12.93 13.42
C CYS A 418 19.49 -12.77 13.10
N ALA A 419 18.66 -13.56 13.78
CA ALA A 419 17.21 -13.44 13.84
C ALA A 419 16.83 -12.75 15.17
N VAL A 420 16.24 -11.55 15.10
CA VAL A 420 16.09 -10.64 16.23
C VAL A 420 14.66 -10.12 16.39
N THR A 421 14.44 -9.27 17.39
CA THR A 421 13.15 -8.71 17.77
C THR A 421 13.09 -7.20 17.57
N CYS A 422 11.89 -6.64 17.65
CA CYS A 422 11.71 -5.17 17.69
C CYS A 422 12.41 -4.57 18.93
N ASP A 423 12.53 -5.31 20.03
CA ASP A 423 13.20 -4.84 21.24
C ASP A 423 14.72 -4.71 21.04
N ASP A 424 15.32 -5.58 20.21
CA ASP A 424 16.74 -5.48 19.83
C ASP A 424 17.02 -4.23 19.00
N PHE A 425 16.12 -3.90 18.06
CA PHE A 425 16.18 -2.67 17.29
C PHE A 425 16.03 -1.44 18.20
N PHE A 426 15.02 -1.44 19.08
CA PHE A 426 14.80 -0.37 20.04
C PHE A 426 16.06 -0.15 20.92
N ALA A 427 16.65 -1.23 21.42
CA ALA A 427 17.86 -1.16 22.26
C ALA A 427 19.05 -0.53 21.50
N ALA A 428 19.24 -0.88 20.22
CA ALA A 428 20.30 -0.29 19.41
C ALA A 428 20.08 1.23 19.21
N MET A 429 18.85 1.65 18.90
CA MET A 429 18.50 3.07 18.74
C MET A 429 18.72 3.87 20.04
N ARG A 430 18.29 3.34 21.19
CA ARG A 430 18.46 3.93 22.50
C ARG A 430 19.94 4.04 22.90
N ASP A 431 20.67 2.94 22.79
CA ASP A 431 22.07 2.86 23.27
C ASP A 431 23.02 3.72 22.43
N ALA A 432 22.67 3.97 21.16
CA ALA A 432 23.44 4.86 20.29
C ALA A 432 23.16 6.36 20.55
N ASN A 433 22.09 6.70 21.31
CA ASN A 433 21.59 8.06 21.52
C ASN A 433 21.14 8.27 22.98
N GLU A 434 22.02 7.97 23.93
CA GLU A 434 21.71 8.05 25.37
C GLU A 434 21.25 9.44 25.82
N GLU A 435 21.55 10.49 25.06
CA GLU A 435 21.15 11.87 25.31
C GLU A 435 19.68 12.16 24.99
N VAL A 436 18.98 11.28 24.25
CA VAL A 436 17.59 11.46 23.86
C VAL A 436 16.73 10.38 24.46
N ASP A 437 15.80 10.79 25.34
CA ASP A 437 14.83 9.83 25.91
C ASP A 437 13.80 9.41 24.87
N ILE A 438 13.82 8.13 24.53
CA ILE A 438 12.88 7.47 23.58
C ILE A 438 12.10 6.30 24.23
N GLU A 439 12.17 6.11 25.55
CA GLU A 439 11.58 4.94 26.23
C GLU A 439 10.08 4.80 25.93
N ALA A 440 9.34 5.91 25.83
CA ALA A 440 7.91 5.87 25.53
C ALA A 440 7.58 5.44 24.08
N LEU A 441 8.55 5.35 23.14
CA LEU A 441 8.34 4.77 21.81
C LEU A 441 7.94 3.30 21.89
N HIS A 442 8.35 2.60 22.94
CA HIS A 442 7.97 1.21 23.16
C HIS A 442 6.45 0.99 23.21
N ASN A 443 5.69 1.99 23.64
CA ASN A 443 4.23 1.90 23.68
C ASN A 443 3.59 1.75 22.28
N TRP A 444 4.22 2.28 21.22
CA TRP A 444 3.73 2.17 19.84
C TRP A 444 3.74 0.73 19.31
N TYR A 445 4.62 -0.13 19.85
CA TYR A 445 4.68 -1.54 19.45
C TYR A 445 3.59 -2.40 20.05
N HIS A 446 3.01 -1.99 21.19
CA HIS A 446 2.13 -2.82 22.02
C HIS A 446 0.69 -2.35 22.08
N GLN A 447 0.39 -1.15 21.63
CA GLN A 447 -0.95 -0.56 21.74
C GLN A 447 -1.55 -0.34 20.34
N ALA A 448 -2.75 -0.92 20.11
CA ALA A 448 -3.54 -0.73 18.90
C ALA A 448 -4.29 0.61 18.93
N GLY A 449 -4.75 1.07 17.78
CA GLY A 449 -5.54 2.28 17.62
C GLY A 449 -4.70 3.52 17.29
N THR A 450 -5.35 4.51 16.69
CA THR A 450 -4.74 5.78 16.31
C THR A 450 -4.95 6.83 17.40
N PRO A 451 -3.89 7.42 17.98
CA PRO A 451 -4.04 8.46 19.00
C PRO A 451 -4.79 9.68 18.47
N VAL A 452 -5.67 10.23 19.30
CA VAL A 452 -6.33 11.52 19.08
C VAL A 452 -5.61 12.56 19.94
N VAL A 453 -5.14 13.62 19.30
CA VAL A 453 -4.45 14.74 19.96
C VAL A 453 -5.31 15.99 19.78
N ARG A 454 -5.77 16.58 20.89
CA ARG A 454 -6.47 17.86 20.92
C ARG A 454 -5.47 18.95 21.25
N CYS A 455 -5.43 20.03 20.47
CA CYS A 455 -4.63 21.22 20.70
C CYS A 455 -5.54 22.39 21.07
N GLU A 456 -5.47 22.87 22.32
CA GLU A 456 -6.06 24.13 22.73
C GLU A 456 -5.05 25.25 22.48
N ARG A 457 -5.50 26.33 21.83
CA ARG A 457 -4.67 27.51 21.53
C ARG A 457 -5.16 28.74 22.32
N LYS A 458 -4.22 29.48 22.93
CA LYS A 458 -4.53 30.68 23.69
C LYS A 458 -3.48 31.76 23.51
N PHE A 459 -3.92 32.96 23.14
CA PHE A 459 -3.06 34.13 23.04
C PHE A 459 -3.36 35.10 24.20
N ASP A 460 -2.35 35.37 25.02
CA ASP A 460 -2.42 36.38 26.10
C ASP A 460 -1.76 37.68 25.61
N THR A 461 -2.60 38.60 25.17
CA THR A 461 -2.16 39.91 24.67
C THR A 461 -1.55 40.80 25.77
N THR A 462 -1.85 40.52 27.06
CA THR A 462 -1.34 41.30 28.18
C THR A 462 0.10 40.96 28.47
N ASN A 463 0.43 39.70 28.45
CA ASN A 463 1.78 39.20 28.74
C ASN A 463 2.63 38.92 27.49
N GLY A 464 2.08 39.06 26.25
CA GLY A 464 2.75 38.77 25.03
C GLY A 464 3.17 37.28 24.98
N THR A 465 2.23 36.37 25.23
CA THR A 465 2.50 34.92 25.30
C THR A 465 1.45 34.16 24.53
N TYR A 466 1.92 33.25 23.67
CA TYR A 466 1.06 32.28 22.95
C TYR A 466 1.23 30.90 23.55
N VAL A 467 0.17 30.23 23.92
CA VAL A 467 0.18 28.93 24.60
C VAL A 467 -0.54 27.89 23.74
N LEU A 468 0.14 26.77 23.51
CA LEU A 468 -0.43 25.57 22.91
C LEU A 468 -0.50 24.46 23.95
N THR A 469 -1.69 23.99 24.26
CA THR A 469 -1.93 22.86 25.17
C THR A 469 -2.40 21.65 24.41
N PHE A 470 -1.63 20.59 24.48
CA PHE A 470 -1.95 19.31 23.84
C PHE A 470 -2.45 18.30 24.86
N GLU A 471 -3.54 17.60 24.52
CA GLU A 471 -4.09 16.49 25.28
C GLU A 471 -4.27 15.28 24.35
N GLN A 472 -3.70 14.13 24.72
CA GLN A 472 -3.79 12.91 23.93
C GLN A 472 -4.70 11.87 24.57
N HIS A 473 -5.42 11.16 23.71
CA HIS A 473 -6.25 10.02 24.05
C HIS A 473 -6.04 8.91 23.03
N LEU A 474 -5.80 7.68 23.51
CA LEU A 474 -5.75 6.49 22.66
C LEU A 474 -7.07 5.72 22.79
N PRO A 475 -7.89 5.62 21.70
CA PRO A 475 -9.19 4.95 21.75
C PRO A 475 -9.08 3.48 22.15
N THR A 476 -10.12 2.95 22.80
CA THR A 476 -10.30 1.49 22.96
C THR A 476 -10.52 0.83 21.59
N THR A 477 -9.93 -0.34 21.41
CA THR A 477 -10.05 -1.13 20.18
C THR A 477 -10.63 -2.51 20.48
N ALA A 478 -11.20 -3.16 19.48
CA ALA A 478 -11.65 -4.54 19.57
C ALA A 478 -10.44 -5.44 19.92
N GLY A 479 -10.44 -6.11 21.05
CA GLY A 479 -9.30 -6.91 21.54
C GLY A 479 -8.58 -6.33 22.75
N ASP A 480 -8.91 -5.11 23.17
CA ASP A 480 -8.52 -4.63 24.50
C ASP A 480 -9.29 -5.46 25.55
N GLU A 481 -8.62 -6.45 26.14
CA GLU A 481 -9.22 -7.25 27.20
C GLU A 481 -9.58 -6.36 28.39
N SER A 482 -10.86 -6.28 28.68
CA SER A 482 -11.50 -5.72 29.88
C SER A 482 -11.06 -4.32 30.35
N SER A 483 -12.00 -3.58 30.87
CA SER A 483 -12.01 -2.24 31.46
C SER A 483 -10.91 -1.89 32.52
N GLN A 484 -9.88 -2.68 32.67
CA GLN A 484 -8.78 -2.45 33.61
C GLN A 484 -7.42 -2.12 32.98
N ASN A 485 -7.25 -2.26 31.68
CA ASN A 485 -5.99 -1.92 31.02
C ASN A 485 -6.08 -0.52 30.40
N THR A 486 -5.77 0.51 31.20
CA THR A 486 -5.64 1.88 30.70
C THR A 486 -4.44 1.96 29.79
N LYS A 487 -4.69 2.25 28.47
CA LYS A 487 -3.62 2.54 27.52
C LYS A 487 -2.74 3.66 28.03
N ARG A 488 -1.42 3.53 27.83
CA ARG A 488 -0.43 4.52 28.23
C ARG A 488 -0.34 5.63 27.19
N ALA A 489 0.05 6.84 27.62
CA ALA A 489 0.37 7.93 26.71
C ALA A 489 1.46 7.51 25.72
N GLN A 490 1.30 7.92 24.49
CA GLN A 490 2.31 7.74 23.44
C GLN A 490 3.31 8.91 23.49
N ILE A 491 4.53 8.70 23.00
CA ILE A 491 5.40 9.82 22.65
C ILE A 491 4.96 10.36 21.30
N VAL A 492 4.60 11.64 21.23
CA VAL A 492 4.09 12.30 20.03
C VAL A 492 4.90 13.57 19.77
N PRO A 493 5.83 13.54 18.80
CA PRO A 493 6.52 14.74 18.35
C PRO A 493 5.60 15.58 17.44
N VAL A 494 5.27 16.78 17.85
CA VAL A 494 4.46 17.74 17.11
C VAL A 494 5.37 18.82 16.55
N ALA A 495 5.61 18.80 15.24
CA ALA A 495 6.36 19.87 14.57
C ALA A 495 5.46 21.09 14.38
N VAL A 496 5.90 22.24 14.88
CA VAL A 496 5.13 23.48 14.94
C VAL A 496 5.89 24.64 14.32
N GLY A 497 5.23 25.35 13.42
CA GLY A 497 5.59 26.71 12.98
C GLY A 497 4.56 27.70 13.44
N LEU A 498 4.93 28.98 13.49
CA LEU A 498 4.01 30.08 13.73
C LEU A 498 4.08 31.05 12.56
N LEU A 499 2.93 31.37 11.97
CA LEU A 499 2.84 32.30 10.83
C LEU A 499 2.45 33.71 11.32
N ASP A 500 3.10 34.71 10.72
CA ASP A 500 2.68 36.11 10.84
C ASP A 500 1.26 36.27 10.31
N PRO A 501 0.30 36.78 11.10
CA PRO A 501 -1.11 36.79 10.75
C PRO A 501 -1.46 37.73 9.57
N VAL A 502 -0.55 38.58 9.11
CA VAL A 502 -0.75 39.53 8.03
C VAL A 502 -0.04 39.09 6.74
N THR A 503 1.22 38.68 6.88
CA THR A 503 2.06 38.34 5.72
C THR A 503 2.08 36.85 5.35
N GLY A 504 1.71 36.00 6.29
CA GLY A 504 1.83 34.53 6.13
C GLY A 504 3.27 34.00 6.19
N ALA A 505 4.25 34.86 6.46
CA ALA A 505 5.62 34.43 6.63
C ALA A 505 5.83 33.68 7.95
N ASP A 506 6.70 32.71 7.96
CA ASP A 506 7.08 32.03 9.21
C ASP A 506 7.77 33.02 10.16
N LEU A 507 7.36 32.95 11.43
CA LEU A 507 8.02 33.66 12.54
C LEU A 507 9.26 32.87 12.95
N ARG A 508 10.36 33.57 13.18
CA ARG A 508 11.63 32.94 13.53
C ARG A 508 11.63 32.51 15.00
N LEU A 509 11.94 31.25 15.26
CA LEU A 509 11.92 30.65 16.59
C LEU A 509 12.89 31.31 17.56
N ARG A 510 13.99 31.91 17.08
CA ARG A 510 14.93 32.68 17.89
C ARG A 510 14.33 33.90 18.57
N ASP A 511 13.21 34.41 18.07
CA ASP A 511 12.50 35.55 18.63
C ASP A 511 11.58 35.16 19.81
N PHE A 512 11.54 33.85 20.15
CA PHE A 512 10.75 33.31 21.26
C PHE A 512 11.61 32.65 22.35
N ASP A 513 11.15 32.74 23.58
CA ASP A 513 11.49 31.82 24.67
C ASP A 513 10.38 30.79 24.77
N ILE A 514 10.71 29.53 24.45
CA ILE A 514 9.74 28.42 24.42
C ILE A 514 9.94 27.55 25.64
N THR A 515 8.90 27.39 26.46
CA THR A 515 8.96 26.67 27.74
C THR A 515 7.82 25.67 27.89
N VAL A 516 8.05 24.57 28.63
CA VAL A 516 7.00 23.66 29.09
C VAL A 516 6.40 24.21 30.36
N VAL A 517 5.09 24.48 30.33
CA VAL A 517 4.37 25.11 31.46
C VAL A 517 3.62 24.07 32.30
N GLU A 518 3.07 23.03 31.67
CA GLU A 518 2.31 21.97 32.31
C GLU A 518 2.65 20.62 31.67
N GLY A 519 2.64 19.53 32.46
CA GLY A 519 2.87 18.18 31.92
C GLY A 519 4.29 17.67 32.10
N SER A 520 5.13 18.40 32.86
CA SER A 520 6.35 17.85 33.44
C SER A 520 5.98 17.06 34.71
N GLU A 521 5.60 15.77 34.61
CA GLU A 521 5.68 14.90 35.79
C GLU A 521 7.14 14.78 36.19
N ILE A 522 7.51 15.56 37.25
CA ILE A 522 8.81 15.49 37.89
C ILE A 522 8.89 14.13 38.59
N GLY A 523 9.46 13.16 37.92
CA GLY A 523 9.56 11.79 38.47
C GLY A 523 10.63 10.92 37.89
N LYS A 524 11.65 11.48 37.26
CA LYS A 524 13.01 11.00 36.93
C LYS A 524 13.58 11.96 35.89
N GLU A 525 14.81 12.41 36.08
CA GLU A 525 15.53 13.21 35.08
C GLU A 525 15.43 12.51 33.71
N GLY A 526 14.79 13.16 32.70
CA GLY A 526 14.73 12.71 31.31
C GLY A 526 13.38 12.31 30.74
N SER A 527 12.31 12.05 31.53
CA SER A 527 11.05 11.44 31.04
C SER A 527 9.85 12.36 30.91
N GLY A 528 10.04 13.67 30.71
CA GLY A 528 8.97 14.66 30.59
C GLY A 528 8.76 15.18 29.17
N SER A 529 7.61 15.82 28.92
CA SER A 529 7.36 16.60 27.70
C SER A 529 8.45 17.66 27.54
N ARG A 530 8.96 17.85 26.33
CA ARG A 530 10.15 18.69 26.08
C ARG A 530 10.03 19.48 24.77
N VAL A 531 10.84 20.50 24.63
CA VAL A 531 11.08 21.24 23.40
C VAL A 531 12.38 20.75 22.78
N SER A 532 12.36 20.40 21.50
CA SER A 532 13.55 20.00 20.76
C SER A 532 13.67 20.85 19.50
N PHE A 533 14.86 21.29 19.19
CA PHE A 533 15.16 21.98 17.94
C PHE A 533 15.84 20.97 17.02
N ASN A 534 15.25 20.70 15.85
CA ASN A 534 15.89 19.88 14.85
C ASN A 534 17.10 20.63 14.28
N SER A 535 18.30 20.29 14.72
CA SER A 535 19.51 20.66 14.03
C SER A 535 19.69 19.71 12.85
N SER A 536 19.04 19.99 11.71
CA SER A 536 19.52 19.48 10.43
C SER A 536 20.94 20.03 10.20
N GLU A 537 21.79 19.22 9.61
CA GLU A 537 23.23 19.46 9.37
C GLU A 537 23.57 20.82 8.80
N SER A 538 23.66 21.84 9.63
CA SER A 538 24.14 23.11 9.18
C SER A 538 24.77 23.85 10.35
N SER A 539 25.82 24.56 10.04
CA SER A 539 26.64 25.33 10.94
C SER A 539 25.87 25.98 12.10
N GLU A 540 26.56 26.29 13.20
CA GLU A 540 26.03 27.04 14.37
C GLU A 540 25.24 28.31 14.03
N ASN A 541 25.19 28.73 12.77
CA ASN A 541 24.40 29.84 12.25
C ASN A 541 22.97 29.49 11.84
N ASP A 542 22.63 28.21 11.55
CA ASP A 542 21.31 27.82 11.01
C ASP A 542 20.23 27.64 12.09
N ASP A 543 20.62 27.30 13.34
CA ASP A 543 19.68 27.31 14.47
C ASP A 543 19.10 28.73 14.73
N ALA A 544 19.78 29.75 14.24
CA ALA A 544 19.35 31.13 14.37
C ALA A 544 18.19 31.53 13.44
N GLU A 545 17.93 30.74 12.38
CA GLU A 545 16.85 30.96 11.39
C GLU A 545 15.76 29.87 11.40
N ALA A 546 15.79 28.92 12.34
CA ALA A 546 14.81 27.85 12.43
C ALA A 546 13.38 28.40 12.50
N GLU A 547 12.52 27.88 11.62
CA GLU A 547 11.11 28.25 11.47
C GLU A 547 10.16 27.16 12.01
N THR A 548 10.69 26.00 12.40
CA THR A 548 9.93 24.86 12.94
C THR A 548 10.57 24.33 14.21
N VAL A 549 9.76 24.19 15.27
CA VAL A 549 10.15 23.57 16.54
C VAL A 549 9.42 22.24 16.73
N LEU A 550 10.08 21.29 17.37
CA LEU A 550 9.48 20.01 17.74
C LEU A 550 9.05 20.05 19.22
N LEU A 551 7.75 20.04 19.45
CA LEU A 551 7.14 19.92 20.79
C LEU A 551 6.87 18.43 21.04
N VAL A 552 7.61 17.83 21.97
CA VAL A 552 7.49 16.39 22.26
C VAL A 552 6.52 16.17 23.41
N LEU A 553 5.36 15.62 23.12
CA LEU A 553 4.34 15.24 24.10
C LEU A 553 4.60 13.79 24.54
N SER A 554 4.94 13.58 25.81
CA SER A 554 5.14 12.24 26.41
C SER A 554 4.20 11.94 27.57
N ALA A 555 3.33 12.89 27.92
CA ALA A 555 2.26 12.78 28.93
C ALA A 555 0.89 12.83 28.27
N THR A 556 -0.16 12.51 29.03
CA THR A 556 -1.54 12.66 28.57
C THR A 556 -1.90 14.10 28.24
N LYS A 557 -1.26 15.07 28.91
CA LYS A 557 -1.43 16.49 28.66
C LYS A 557 -0.13 17.25 28.87
N ALA A 558 0.17 18.21 27.99
CA ALA A 558 1.27 19.15 28.15
C ALA A 558 0.96 20.51 27.52
N SER A 559 1.49 21.57 28.11
CA SER A 559 1.34 22.94 27.64
C SER A 559 2.70 23.57 27.36
N PHE A 560 2.78 24.23 26.22
CA PHE A 560 4.00 24.89 25.72
C PHE A 560 3.70 26.37 25.51
N ALA A 561 4.50 27.23 26.13
CA ALA A 561 4.36 28.69 26.05
C ALA A 561 5.45 29.29 25.18
N PHE A 562 5.07 30.10 24.21
CA PHE A 562 5.90 30.92 23.36
C PHE A 562 5.81 32.36 23.85
N ALA A 563 6.87 32.86 24.47
CA ALA A 563 6.97 34.22 24.97
C ALA A 563 7.95 35.03 24.09
N ALA A 564 7.65 36.29 23.85
CA ALA A 564 8.59 37.17 23.11
C ALA A 564 9.92 37.31 23.85
N ARG A 565 11.01 37.00 23.21
CA ARG A 565 12.36 37.11 23.78
C ARG A 565 12.74 38.57 23.95
N SER A 566 13.20 38.92 25.13
CA SER A 566 13.65 40.25 25.47
C SER A 566 15.16 40.39 25.29
N GLY A 567 15.65 41.37 24.53
CA GLY A 567 17.08 41.63 24.41
C GLY A 567 17.46 42.64 23.31
N PRO A 568 18.72 43.09 23.26
CA PRO A 568 19.18 43.97 22.22
C PRO A 568 19.07 43.31 20.83
N GLY A 569 18.26 43.87 19.93
CA GLY A 569 18.07 43.34 18.57
C GLY A 569 16.95 42.30 18.40
N SER A 570 16.20 41.92 19.46
CA SER A 570 14.99 41.10 19.37
C SER A 570 13.85 41.89 18.72
N ARG A 571 13.08 41.26 17.87
CA ARG A 571 11.84 41.81 17.33
C ARG A 571 10.69 41.25 18.17
N ASP A 572 9.65 42.05 18.35
CA ASP A 572 8.41 41.53 18.94
C ASP A 572 7.72 40.67 17.88
N PRO A 573 7.69 39.32 18.07
CA PRO A 573 7.05 38.41 17.11
C PRO A 573 5.52 38.53 17.08
N PHE A 574 4.94 39.23 18.08
CA PHE A 574 3.49 39.45 18.20
C PHE A 574 3.06 40.85 17.74
N ALA A 575 3.97 41.65 17.15
CA ALA A 575 3.68 43.02 16.69
C ALA A 575 2.50 43.08 15.71
N ALA A 576 2.29 42.03 14.90
CA ALA A 576 1.20 41.92 13.92
C ALA A 576 -0.10 41.30 14.53
N GLY A 577 -0.09 40.89 15.79
CA GLY A 577 -1.22 40.25 16.48
C GLY A 577 -1.02 38.77 16.81
N GLU A 578 -2.11 38.02 16.96
CA GLU A 578 -2.08 36.61 17.26
C GLU A 578 -1.50 35.79 16.09
N PRO A 579 -0.42 35.03 16.30
CA PRO A 579 0.16 34.21 15.25
C PRO A 579 -0.78 33.07 14.83
N LYS A 580 -0.68 32.63 13.58
CA LYS A 580 -1.42 31.47 13.10
C LYS A 580 -0.54 30.22 13.24
N PRO A 581 -0.94 29.22 14.05
CA PRO A 581 -0.12 28.03 14.26
C PRO A 581 -0.23 27.06 13.05
N SER A 582 0.92 26.62 12.56
CA SER A 582 1.08 25.55 11.58
C SER A 582 1.49 24.29 12.38
N LEU A 583 0.54 23.37 12.60
CA LEU A 583 0.68 22.25 13.53
C LEU A 583 0.92 20.94 12.78
N LEU A 584 1.74 20.05 13.35
CA LEU A 584 2.04 18.72 12.81
C LEU A 584 2.67 18.80 11.40
N ARG A 585 3.58 19.77 11.17
CA ARG A 585 4.26 19.98 9.90
C ARG A 585 4.89 18.69 9.40
N GLY A 586 4.74 18.42 8.07
CA GLY A 586 5.20 17.18 7.44
C GLY A 586 4.55 15.91 7.98
N PHE A 587 3.46 16.02 8.73
CA PHE A 587 2.83 14.93 9.47
C PHE A 587 3.83 14.23 10.42
N SER A 588 4.40 14.99 11.34
CA SER A 588 5.48 14.57 12.24
C SER A 588 5.14 13.41 13.20
N ALA A 589 3.87 13.03 13.32
CA ALA A 589 3.42 11.85 14.06
C ALA A 589 2.11 11.29 13.48
N PRO A 590 1.89 9.95 13.50
CA PRO A 590 0.69 9.30 12.96
C PRO A 590 -0.49 9.40 13.96
N VAL A 591 -1.05 10.60 14.09
CA VAL A 591 -2.13 10.94 15.01
C VAL A 591 -3.27 11.64 14.29
N ARG A 592 -4.46 11.66 14.93
CA ARG A 592 -5.57 12.53 14.54
C ARG A 592 -5.47 13.82 15.39
N LEU A 593 -5.15 14.93 14.73
CA LEU A 593 -5.07 16.23 15.38
C LEU A 593 -6.42 16.97 15.30
N THR A 594 -6.90 17.52 16.41
CA THR A 594 -8.03 18.44 16.49
C THR A 594 -7.59 19.73 17.18
N VAL A 595 -8.13 20.86 16.75
CA VAL A 595 -7.76 22.18 17.28
C VAL A 595 -8.98 22.83 17.93
N ASP A 596 -8.79 23.43 19.10
CA ASP A 596 -9.83 24.12 19.85
C ASP A 596 -9.36 25.53 20.28
N PRO A 597 -10.08 26.61 19.91
CA PRO A 597 -11.21 26.60 18.98
C PRO A 597 -10.78 26.12 17.58
N PRO A 598 -11.69 25.50 16.81
CA PRO A 598 -11.40 25.10 15.42
C PRO A 598 -10.92 26.29 14.60
N PHE A 599 -10.11 26.03 13.58
CA PHE A 599 -9.76 27.06 12.63
C PHE A 599 -11.02 27.58 11.93
N SER A 600 -11.15 28.90 11.85
CA SER A 600 -12.17 29.55 11.03
C SER A 600 -11.87 29.30 9.54
N THR A 601 -12.90 29.46 8.69
CA THR A 601 -12.72 29.39 7.21
C THR A 601 -11.59 30.31 6.74
N ALA A 602 -11.57 31.54 7.23
CA ALA A 602 -10.54 32.52 6.88
C ALA A 602 -9.12 32.05 7.30
N GLU A 603 -8.99 31.40 8.49
CA GLU A 603 -7.70 30.84 8.92
C GLU A 603 -7.28 29.65 8.05
N SER A 604 -8.20 28.77 7.69
CA SER A 604 -7.89 27.62 6.81
C SER A 604 -7.52 28.07 5.38
N VAL A 605 -8.25 29.05 4.83
CA VAL A 605 -7.89 29.66 3.53
C VAL A 605 -6.53 30.34 3.61
N PHE A 606 -6.23 31.03 4.70
CA PHE A 606 -4.94 31.67 4.93
C PHE A 606 -3.80 30.65 4.96
N GLN A 607 -3.97 29.53 5.70
CA GLN A 607 -2.97 28.45 5.70
C GLN A 607 -2.79 27.82 4.32
N PHE A 608 -3.89 27.53 3.63
CA PHE A 608 -3.86 26.98 2.26
C PHE A 608 -3.09 27.91 1.30
N ALA A 609 -3.23 29.21 1.43
CA ALA A 609 -2.56 30.18 0.58
C ALA A 609 -1.08 30.40 0.95
N HIS A 610 -0.74 30.42 2.25
CA HIS A 610 0.50 31.02 2.73
C HIS A 610 1.43 30.10 3.51
N ASP A 611 0.96 28.98 4.11
CA ASP A 611 1.85 28.10 4.86
C ASP A 611 2.98 27.60 3.95
N ARG A 612 4.21 27.62 4.43
CA ARG A 612 5.37 27.12 3.68
C ARG A 612 5.49 25.60 3.72
N ASP A 613 4.91 24.95 4.74
CA ASP A 613 4.87 23.50 4.79
C ASP A 613 3.85 22.96 3.76
N PRO A 614 4.29 22.23 2.72
CA PRO A 614 3.39 21.78 1.66
C PRO A 614 2.36 20.76 2.15
N PHE A 615 2.66 20.01 3.21
CA PHE A 615 1.71 19.10 3.84
C PHE A 615 0.58 19.88 4.54
N ASN A 616 0.90 20.91 5.34
CA ASN A 616 -0.10 21.70 6.03
C ASN A 616 -0.96 22.52 5.08
N ARG A 617 -0.40 23.02 3.97
CA ARG A 617 -1.18 23.63 2.90
C ARG A 617 -2.20 22.65 2.32
N TRP A 618 -1.76 21.44 1.98
CA TRP A 618 -2.63 20.37 1.51
C TRP A 618 -3.70 20.01 2.55
N GLU A 619 -3.33 19.85 3.81
CA GLU A 619 -4.24 19.51 4.92
C GLU A 619 -5.34 20.56 5.11
N ALA A 620 -5.01 21.85 5.00
CA ALA A 620 -5.99 22.93 5.08
C ALA A 620 -7.06 22.82 3.96
N ALA A 621 -6.64 22.54 2.72
CA ALA A 621 -7.56 22.32 1.60
C ALA A 621 -8.43 21.07 1.81
N GLN A 622 -7.84 19.95 2.25
CA GLN A 622 -8.58 18.71 2.50
C GLN A 622 -9.57 18.85 3.65
N THR A 623 -9.22 19.57 4.69
CA THR A 623 -10.11 19.83 5.84
C THR A 623 -11.33 20.65 5.40
N MET A 624 -11.14 21.76 4.70
CA MET A 624 -12.25 22.56 4.17
C MET A 624 -13.15 21.75 3.22
N ALA A 625 -12.57 21.01 2.27
CA ALA A 625 -13.32 20.18 1.34
C ALA A 625 -14.15 19.11 2.06
N ARG A 626 -13.57 18.45 3.07
CA ARG A 626 -14.23 17.44 3.89
C ARG A 626 -15.39 18.02 4.67
N GLU A 627 -15.20 19.16 5.34
CA GLU A 627 -16.22 19.81 6.13
C GLU A 627 -17.42 20.27 5.30
N ILE A 628 -17.18 20.93 4.18
CA ILE A 628 -18.21 21.36 3.23
C ILE A 628 -19.02 20.14 2.74
N ALA A 629 -18.33 19.08 2.29
CA ALA A 629 -18.99 17.87 1.82
C ALA A 629 -19.80 17.15 2.91
N CYS A 630 -19.29 17.09 4.15
CA CYS A 630 -20.00 16.50 5.29
C CYS A 630 -21.22 17.32 5.68
N ARG A 631 -21.16 18.65 5.66
CA ARG A 631 -22.34 19.50 5.93
C ARG A 631 -23.41 19.33 4.85
N ALA A 632 -23.03 19.30 3.58
CA ALA A 632 -23.93 19.02 2.47
C ALA A 632 -24.59 17.63 2.59
N ALA A 633 -23.81 16.60 2.96
CA ALA A 633 -24.33 15.24 3.16
C ALA A 633 -25.34 15.18 4.32
N ARG A 634 -25.08 15.86 5.44
CA ARG A 634 -26.03 15.95 6.57
C ARG A 634 -27.31 16.69 6.18
N SER A 635 -27.20 17.80 5.44
CA SER A 635 -28.37 18.55 4.94
C SER A 635 -29.24 17.69 4.01
N ALA A 636 -28.61 16.94 3.10
CA ALA A 636 -29.31 16.01 2.24
C ALA A 636 -29.99 14.88 3.03
N ALA A 637 -29.31 14.30 4.03
CA ALA A 637 -29.90 13.27 4.88
C ALA A 637 -31.14 13.78 5.64
N SER A 638 -31.10 15.01 6.17
CA SER A 638 -32.24 15.65 6.84
C SER A 638 -33.40 15.91 5.87
N ALA A 639 -33.10 16.30 4.61
CA ALA A 639 -34.15 16.48 3.59
C ALA A 639 -34.82 15.12 3.24
N ILE A 640 -34.04 14.05 3.11
CA ILE A 640 -34.56 12.69 2.87
C ILE A 640 -35.47 12.23 4.00
N GLU A 641 -35.09 12.50 5.27
CA GLU A 641 -35.93 12.15 6.43
C GLU A 641 -37.25 12.93 6.42
N ALA A 642 -37.22 14.22 6.08
CA ALA A 642 -38.43 15.05 5.98
C ALA A 642 -39.38 14.56 4.89
N GLU A 643 -38.86 14.19 3.72
CA GLU A 643 -39.65 13.60 2.63
C GLU A 643 -40.33 12.27 3.05
N LYS A 644 -39.61 11.43 3.83
CA LYS A 644 -40.19 10.17 4.35
C LYS A 644 -41.32 10.42 5.35
N ASP A 645 -41.13 11.35 6.28
CA ASP A 645 -42.16 11.70 7.25
C ASP A 645 -43.42 12.28 6.62
N GLU A 646 -43.30 12.99 5.49
CA GLU A 646 -44.45 13.49 4.72
C GLU A 646 -45.13 12.34 4.00
N ALA A 647 -44.42 11.44 3.32
CA ALA A 647 -44.98 10.29 2.60
C ALA A 647 -45.71 9.32 3.57
N GLU A 648 -45.20 9.10 4.77
CA GLU A 648 -45.86 8.28 5.81
C GLU A 648 -47.16 8.92 6.29
N LYS A 649 -47.23 10.26 6.41
CA LYS A 649 -48.47 10.99 6.78
C LYS A 649 -49.56 10.88 5.71
N ASP A 650 -49.16 10.81 4.43
CA ASP A 650 -50.06 10.70 3.30
C ASP A 650 -50.50 9.24 3.01
N GLY A 651 -50.05 8.27 3.80
CA GLY A 651 -50.44 6.87 3.74
C GLY A 651 -49.80 6.08 2.59
N GLU A 652 -48.72 6.59 1.99
CA GLU A 652 -47.94 5.89 1.00
C GLU A 652 -46.93 4.92 1.70
N ASN A 653 -47.31 3.65 1.75
CA ASN A 653 -46.44 2.58 2.25
C ASN A 653 -45.31 2.27 1.26
N GLY A 654 -44.12 2.73 1.54
CA GLY A 654 -42.88 2.34 0.87
C GLY A 654 -42.21 3.48 0.12
N ALA A 655 -41.34 4.23 0.78
CA ALA A 655 -40.40 5.10 0.08
C ALA A 655 -39.63 4.28 -0.97
N ASP A 656 -39.73 4.67 -2.23
CA ASP A 656 -38.96 4.06 -3.32
C ASP A 656 -37.44 4.21 -3.03
N SER A 657 -36.63 3.32 -3.61
CA SER A 657 -35.19 3.35 -3.47
C SER A 657 -34.54 4.69 -3.87
N SER A 658 -35.18 5.40 -4.81
CA SER A 658 -34.74 6.72 -5.29
C SER A 658 -34.80 7.80 -4.20
N THR A 659 -35.88 7.82 -3.38
CA THR A 659 -36.02 8.75 -2.25
C THR A 659 -34.97 8.45 -1.13
N TYR A 660 -34.72 7.16 -0.87
CA TYR A 660 -33.79 6.76 0.19
C TYR A 660 -32.34 7.21 -0.06
N ASP A 661 -31.92 7.25 -1.31
CA ASP A 661 -30.56 7.63 -1.73
C ASP A 661 -30.49 9.09 -2.22
N GLY A 662 -31.58 9.87 -2.08
CA GLY A 662 -31.63 11.30 -2.41
C GLY A 662 -31.45 11.60 -3.90
N GLU A 663 -32.03 10.79 -4.79
CA GLU A 663 -31.91 10.97 -6.25
C GLU A 663 -32.47 12.29 -6.76
N ASN A 664 -33.49 12.80 -6.10
CA ASN A 664 -34.21 14.02 -6.50
C ASN A 664 -33.59 15.30 -5.86
N LEU A 665 -32.57 15.20 -5.01
CA LEU A 665 -32.00 16.33 -4.30
C LEU A 665 -30.88 17.03 -5.11
N ASP A 666 -30.86 18.35 -5.04
CA ASP A 666 -29.78 19.17 -5.62
C ASP A 666 -28.62 19.31 -4.63
N PHE A 667 -27.70 18.36 -4.68
CA PHE A 667 -26.51 18.37 -3.85
C PHE A 667 -25.56 19.54 -4.16
N VAL A 668 -25.56 20.05 -5.40
CA VAL A 668 -24.74 21.21 -5.77
C VAL A 668 -25.25 22.46 -5.05
N ALA A 669 -26.56 22.61 -4.91
CA ALA A 669 -27.13 23.70 -4.14
C ALA A 669 -26.73 23.65 -2.66
N PHE A 670 -26.65 22.47 -2.04
CA PHE A 670 -26.15 22.32 -0.66
C PHE A 670 -24.69 22.74 -0.53
N ILE A 671 -23.85 22.43 -1.49
CA ILE A 671 -22.43 22.86 -1.51
C ILE A 671 -22.33 24.39 -1.68
N THR A 672 -23.01 24.95 -2.69
CA THR A 672 -22.86 26.37 -3.05
C THR A 672 -23.52 27.31 -2.05
N SER A 673 -24.45 26.83 -1.23
CA SER A 673 -25.03 27.59 -0.12
C SER A 673 -24.22 27.52 1.19
N ASP A 674 -23.16 26.72 1.26
CA ASP A 674 -22.29 26.63 2.42
C ASP A 674 -21.49 27.93 2.61
N GLU A 675 -21.40 28.45 3.84
CA GLU A 675 -20.75 29.72 4.16
C GLU A 675 -19.25 29.73 3.81
N ALA A 676 -18.58 28.59 3.89
CA ALA A 676 -17.15 28.46 3.60
C ALA A 676 -16.86 28.35 2.09
N TRP A 677 -17.87 28.00 1.28
CA TRP A 677 -17.70 27.70 -0.13
C TRP A 677 -17.08 28.82 -0.97
N PRO A 678 -17.56 30.09 -0.88
CA PRO A 678 -17.02 31.14 -1.75
C PRO A 678 -15.53 31.38 -1.57
N GLU A 679 -15.06 31.49 -0.31
CA GLU A 679 -13.65 31.74 -0.01
C GLU A 679 -12.77 30.54 -0.41
N PHE A 680 -13.23 29.32 -0.14
CA PHE A 680 -12.52 28.10 -0.54
C PHE A 680 -12.39 27.97 -2.06
N ALA A 681 -13.47 28.18 -2.79
CA ALA A 681 -13.49 28.07 -4.24
C ALA A 681 -12.60 29.16 -4.92
N ASP A 682 -12.59 30.37 -4.38
CA ASP A 682 -11.71 31.44 -4.87
C ASP A 682 -10.22 31.13 -4.62
N ALA A 683 -9.90 30.55 -3.46
CA ALA A 683 -8.53 30.09 -3.17
C ALA A 683 -8.10 28.96 -4.13
N CYS A 684 -8.98 27.99 -4.41
CA CYS A 684 -8.72 26.94 -5.39
C CYS A 684 -8.46 27.50 -6.81
N ALA A 685 -9.25 28.50 -7.24
CA ALA A 685 -9.04 29.14 -8.52
C ALA A 685 -7.68 29.87 -8.60
N SER A 686 -7.28 30.56 -7.51
CA SER A 686 -5.99 31.23 -7.42
C SER A 686 -4.81 30.27 -7.55
N ILE A 687 -4.86 29.11 -6.86
CA ILE A 687 -3.80 28.09 -6.93
C ILE A 687 -3.69 27.49 -8.33
N LEU A 688 -4.80 27.29 -9.04
CA LEU A 688 -4.79 26.83 -10.44
C LEU A 688 -4.13 27.88 -11.38
N ASP A 689 -4.40 29.17 -11.16
CA ASP A 689 -3.75 30.24 -11.93
C ASP A 689 -2.25 30.35 -11.62
N ASP A 690 -1.85 30.10 -10.37
CA ASP A 690 -0.45 30.00 -9.98
C ASP A 690 0.24 28.80 -10.64
N ALA A 691 -0.43 27.64 -10.73
CA ALA A 691 0.07 26.47 -11.44
C ALA A 691 0.23 26.71 -12.95
N ALA A 692 -0.75 27.39 -13.58
CA ALA A 692 -0.66 27.79 -14.98
C ALA A 692 0.52 28.71 -15.26
N CYS A 693 0.90 29.56 -14.29
CA CYS A 693 2.05 30.46 -14.36
C CYS A 693 3.36 29.87 -13.83
N ASN A 694 3.38 28.59 -13.48
CA ASN A 694 4.52 27.87 -12.87
C ASN A 694 5.07 28.56 -11.59
N ARG A 695 4.18 29.13 -10.77
CA ARG A 695 4.51 29.73 -9.47
C ARG A 695 4.38 28.76 -8.31
N VAL A 696 3.75 27.63 -8.53
CA VAL A 696 3.57 26.56 -7.55
C VAL A 696 3.79 25.19 -8.24
N ASP A 697 4.22 24.18 -7.49
CA ASP A 697 4.42 22.83 -7.99
C ASP A 697 3.08 22.24 -8.49
N ARG A 698 3.01 21.92 -9.79
CA ARG A 698 1.79 21.40 -10.45
C ARG A 698 1.35 20.02 -9.92
N ALA A 699 2.29 19.17 -9.55
CA ALA A 699 1.97 17.88 -8.96
C ALA A 699 1.36 18.05 -7.55
N TRP A 700 1.89 19.02 -6.78
CA TRP A 700 1.30 19.37 -5.48
C TRP A 700 -0.12 19.97 -5.66
N VAL A 701 -0.38 20.77 -6.70
CA VAL A 701 -1.72 21.33 -6.96
C VAL A 701 -2.73 20.22 -7.27
N GLU A 702 -2.36 19.23 -8.05
CA GLU A 702 -3.20 18.06 -8.31
C GLU A 702 -3.57 17.35 -7.00
N GLU A 703 -2.59 17.11 -6.13
CA GLU A 703 -2.81 16.51 -4.81
C GLU A 703 -3.73 17.38 -3.93
N ALA A 704 -3.52 18.71 -3.90
CA ALA A 704 -4.31 19.61 -3.06
C ALA A 704 -5.78 19.70 -3.49
N LEU A 705 -6.05 19.61 -4.79
CA LEU A 705 -7.39 19.68 -5.37
C LEU A 705 -8.05 18.30 -5.57
N SER A 706 -7.35 17.21 -5.28
CA SER A 706 -7.92 15.86 -5.20
C SER A 706 -8.68 15.67 -3.89
N PHE A 707 -9.96 16.00 -3.88
CA PHE A 707 -10.81 16.03 -2.69
C PHE A 707 -10.95 14.65 -2.00
N PRO A 708 -11.28 14.64 -0.68
CA PRO A 708 -11.35 13.43 0.14
C PRO A 708 -12.21 12.31 -0.47
N ALA A 709 -11.82 11.06 -0.22
CA ALA A 709 -12.56 9.90 -0.71
C ALA A 709 -13.95 9.77 -0.05
N THR A 710 -14.90 9.11 -0.71
CA THR A 710 -16.22 8.83 -0.15
C THR A 710 -16.12 8.05 1.17
N SER A 711 -15.20 7.10 1.27
CA SER A 711 -14.94 6.33 2.48
C SER A 711 -14.53 7.20 3.68
N THR A 712 -13.77 8.26 3.43
CA THR A 712 -13.38 9.24 4.46
C THR A 712 -14.58 10.00 4.98
N LEU A 713 -15.49 10.46 4.08
CA LEU A 713 -16.73 11.13 4.48
C LEU A 713 -17.66 10.18 5.26
N VAL A 714 -17.79 8.92 4.81
CA VAL A 714 -18.61 7.92 5.52
C VAL A 714 -18.11 7.69 6.94
N ARG A 715 -16.79 7.57 7.15
CA ARG A 715 -16.23 7.40 8.51
C ARG A 715 -16.45 8.60 9.40
N GLU A 716 -16.36 9.81 8.84
CA GLU A 716 -16.62 11.05 9.59
C GLU A 716 -18.08 11.20 10.03
N LEU A 717 -19.00 10.63 9.22
CA LEU A 717 -20.43 10.72 9.41
C LEU A 717 -21.05 9.50 10.09
N ALA A 718 -20.31 8.39 10.19
CA ALA A 718 -20.79 7.06 10.56
C ALA A 718 -21.66 7.02 11.83
N PRO A 719 -22.73 6.19 11.82
CA PRO A 719 -23.20 5.36 10.71
C PRO A 719 -23.94 6.20 9.65
N PHE A 720 -23.62 6.02 8.36
CA PHE A 720 -24.15 6.89 7.31
C PHE A 720 -24.44 6.17 5.98
N ASN A 721 -25.33 6.77 5.17
CA ASN A 721 -25.64 6.29 3.82
C ASN A 721 -24.47 6.60 2.85
N PRO A 722 -23.77 5.58 2.31
CA PRO A 722 -22.58 5.78 1.47
C PRO A 722 -22.91 6.45 0.12
N ILE A 723 -24.12 6.26 -0.40
CA ILE A 723 -24.56 6.88 -1.66
C ILE A 723 -24.80 8.39 -1.46
N VAL A 724 -25.40 8.80 -0.34
CA VAL A 724 -25.55 10.22 0.00
C VAL A 724 -24.18 10.90 0.18
N ALA A 725 -23.26 10.26 0.89
CA ALA A 725 -21.88 10.76 1.02
C ALA A 725 -21.18 10.85 -0.35
N HIS A 726 -21.37 9.85 -1.21
CA HIS A 726 -20.79 9.85 -2.57
C HIS A 726 -21.35 10.98 -3.43
N ARG A 727 -22.66 11.23 -3.36
CA ARG A 727 -23.34 12.33 -4.09
C ARG A 727 -22.84 13.69 -3.61
N ALA A 728 -22.69 13.89 -2.30
CA ALA A 728 -22.13 15.12 -1.73
C ALA A 728 -20.69 15.37 -2.21
N ARG A 729 -19.86 14.33 -2.19
CA ARG A 729 -18.50 14.40 -2.74
C ARG A 729 -18.48 14.75 -4.23
N LYS A 730 -19.31 14.10 -5.03
CA LYS A 730 -19.44 14.37 -6.47
C LYS A 730 -19.92 15.80 -6.72
N ALA A 731 -20.89 16.27 -5.93
CA ALA A 731 -21.40 17.64 -6.01
C ALA A 731 -20.32 18.68 -5.66
N LEU A 732 -19.48 18.42 -4.66
CA LEU A 732 -18.33 19.28 -4.35
C LEU A 732 -17.38 19.38 -5.55
N ALA A 733 -17.03 18.27 -6.17
CA ALA A 733 -16.19 18.24 -7.36
C ALA A 733 -16.85 18.99 -8.54
N THR A 734 -18.16 18.83 -8.74
CA THR A 734 -18.91 19.54 -9.78
C THR A 734 -18.99 21.05 -9.50
N ALA A 735 -19.31 21.46 -8.28
CA ALA A 735 -19.35 22.88 -7.89
C ALA A 735 -17.98 23.55 -8.07
N PHE A 736 -16.90 22.87 -7.65
CA PHE A 736 -15.52 23.31 -7.86
C PHE A 736 -15.21 23.46 -9.35
N ALA A 737 -15.43 22.42 -10.15
CA ALA A 737 -15.14 22.45 -11.57
C ALA A 737 -15.94 23.54 -12.30
N THR A 738 -17.21 23.75 -11.91
CA THR A 738 -18.05 24.84 -12.45
C THR A 738 -17.47 26.22 -12.12
N LYS A 739 -17.14 26.47 -10.86
CA LYS A 739 -16.57 27.77 -10.42
C LYS A 739 -15.20 28.01 -11.00
N CYS A 740 -14.36 26.98 -11.08
CA CYS A 740 -12.98 27.06 -11.53
C CYS A 740 -12.80 26.79 -13.05
N ALA A 741 -13.89 26.58 -13.83
CA ALA A 741 -13.78 26.22 -15.24
C ALA A 741 -12.85 27.12 -16.07
N PRO A 742 -12.85 28.45 -15.91
CA PRO A 742 -11.91 29.31 -16.63
C PRO A 742 -10.44 29.04 -16.28
N ALA A 743 -10.14 28.79 -15.00
CA ALA A 743 -8.79 28.50 -14.54
C ALA A 743 -8.32 27.10 -14.97
N LEU A 744 -9.21 26.09 -14.88
CA LEU A 744 -8.96 24.74 -15.38
C LEU A 744 -8.66 24.73 -16.89
N LYS A 745 -9.45 25.47 -17.69
CA LYS A 745 -9.22 25.60 -19.14
C LYS A 745 -7.88 26.27 -19.44
N ARG A 746 -7.50 27.31 -18.70
CA ARG A 746 -6.18 27.97 -18.86
C ARG A 746 -5.04 27.01 -18.49
N ALA A 747 -5.11 26.33 -17.37
CA ALA A 747 -4.09 25.40 -16.92
C ALA A 747 -3.92 24.25 -17.92
N LEU A 748 -5.03 23.66 -18.39
CA LEU A 748 -5.02 22.61 -19.43
C LEU A 748 -4.33 23.12 -20.71
N ALA A 749 -4.72 24.28 -21.23
CA ALA A 749 -4.16 24.84 -22.46
C ALA A 749 -2.66 25.12 -22.35
N VAL A 750 -2.17 25.56 -21.17
CA VAL A 750 -0.74 25.75 -20.92
C VAL A 750 0.00 24.41 -20.92
N CYS A 751 -0.49 23.42 -20.20
CA CYS A 751 0.12 22.09 -20.15
C CYS A 751 0.14 21.42 -21.52
N ASP A 752 -0.93 21.53 -22.31
CA ASP A 752 -1.01 20.97 -23.67
C ASP A 752 -0.04 21.66 -24.65
N ALA A 753 0.07 23.00 -24.57
CA ALA A 753 1.02 23.76 -25.39
C ALA A 753 2.49 23.42 -25.04
N GLU A 754 2.82 23.30 -23.75
CA GLU A 754 4.15 22.88 -23.30
C GLU A 754 4.46 21.44 -23.72
N THR A 755 3.48 20.53 -23.62
CA THR A 755 3.61 19.14 -24.07
C THR A 755 3.86 19.08 -25.58
N ALA A 756 3.12 19.84 -26.40
CA ALA A 756 3.33 19.90 -27.83
C ALA A 756 4.73 20.44 -28.18
N ALA A 757 5.15 21.54 -27.54
CA ALA A 757 6.46 22.15 -27.76
C ALA A 757 7.61 21.21 -27.35
N SER A 758 7.47 20.46 -26.24
CA SER A 758 8.50 19.51 -25.80
C SER A 758 8.65 18.33 -26.78
N TYR A 759 7.56 17.82 -27.31
CA TYR A 759 7.61 16.78 -28.34
C TYR A 759 8.22 17.27 -29.66
N GLU A 760 7.92 18.52 -30.06
CA GLU A 760 8.55 19.15 -31.23
C GLU A 760 10.06 19.33 -31.03
N ALA A 761 10.49 19.61 -29.80
CA ALA A 761 11.90 19.69 -29.41
C ALA A 761 12.60 18.34 -29.27
N GLY A 762 11.86 17.21 -29.42
CA GLY A 762 12.41 15.87 -29.32
C GLY A 762 12.56 15.34 -27.91
N GLU A 763 11.82 15.90 -26.94
CA GLU A 763 11.82 15.39 -25.56
C GLU A 763 11.38 13.91 -25.53
N VAL A 764 12.16 13.07 -24.85
CA VAL A 764 11.85 11.67 -24.63
C VAL A 764 11.00 11.55 -23.36
N TYR A 765 10.02 10.66 -23.35
CA TYR A 765 9.24 10.35 -22.16
C TYR A 765 10.16 9.89 -21.02
N ASP A 766 10.00 10.52 -19.86
CA ASP A 766 10.62 10.12 -18.59
C ASP A 766 9.69 10.45 -17.42
N ILE A 767 10.01 9.96 -16.23
CA ILE A 767 9.30 10.25 -14.98
C ILE A 767 9.99 11.33 -14.14
N THR A 768 10.63 12.29 -14.79
CA THR A 768 11.14 13.47 -14.07
C THR A 768 9.98 14.22 -13.41
N ALA A 769 10.26 14.87 -12.29
CA ALA A 769 9.24 15.61 -11.53
C ALA A 769 8.50 16.63 -12.41
N GLU A 770 9.21 17.29 -13.33
CA GLU A 770 8.65 18.28 -14.25
C GLU A 770 7.67 17.65 -15.27
N GLN A 771 8.07 16.54 -15.92
CA GLN A 771 7.22 15.85 -16.89
C GLN A 771 5.97 15.25 -16.23
N VAL A 772 6.14 14.62 -15.06
CA VAL A 772 5.04 14.06 -14.26
C VAL A 772 4.07 15.16 -13.84
N ALA A 773 4.56 16.27 -13.29
CA ALA A 773 3.74 17.40 -12.84
C ALA A 773 2.90 17.99 -13.99
N ARG A 774 3.49 18.13 -15.19
CA ARG A 774 2.79 18.62 -16.37
C ARG A 774 1.66 17.68 -16.80
N ARG A 775 1.92 16.37 -16.90
CA ARG A 775 0.91 15.37 -17.28
C ARG A 775 -0.18 15.21 -16.22
N SER A 776 0.17 15.24 -14.96
CA SER A 776 -0.76 15.09 -13.84
C SER A 776 -1.76 16.26 -13.79
N LEU A 777 -1.30 17.50 -13.88
CA LEU A 777 -2.17 18.67 -13.92
C LEU A 777 -3.06 18.70 -15.18
N SER A 778 -2.52 18.35 -16.37
CA SER A 778 -3.29 18.23 -17.60
C SER A 778 -4.41 17.19 -17.46
N ALA A 779 -4.09 16.00 -16.97
CA ALA A 779 -5.05 14.92 -16.71
C ALA A 779 -6.16 15.34 -15.73
N TYR A 780 -5.78 16.01 -14.63
CA TYR A 780 -6.72 16.53 -13.64
C TYR A 780 -7.70 17.55 -14.26
N CYS A 781 -7.18 18.55 -14.98
CA CYS A 781 -7.98 19.58 -15.62
C CYS A 781 -8.93 18.99 -16.70
N LEU A 782 -8.44 18.07 -17.53
CA LEU A 782 -9.24 17.37 -18.54
C LEU A 782 -10.41 16.63 -17.92
N GLN A 783 -10.15 15.85 -16.84
CA GLN A 783 -11.17 15.07 -16.16
C GLN A 783 -12.19 15.93 -15.41
N ALA A 784 -11.74 17.03 -14.79
CA ALA A 784 -12.62 17.97 -14.09
C ALA A 784 -13.57 18.67 -15.06
N LEU A 785 -13.07 19.15 -16.20
CA LEU A 785 -13.88 19.78 -17.24
C LEU A 785 -14.85 18.79 -17.89
N ALA A 786 -14.40 17.57 -18.20
CA ALA A 786 -15.25 16.56 -18.84
C ALA A 786 -16.43 16.07 -17.96
N ALA A 787 -16.35 16.29 -16.65
CA ALA A 787 -17.41 15.96 -15.70
C ALA A 787 -18.56 17.01 -15.67
N LEU A 788 -18.39 18.17 -16.29
CA LEU A 788 -19.37 19.26 -16.29
C LEU A 788 -20.46 19.03 -17.34
N ASP A 789 -21.59 19.74 -17.12
CA ASP A 789 -22.71 19.74 -18.04
C ASP A 789 -22.29 20.24 -19.43
N PRO A 790 -22.60 19.53 -20.52
CA PRO A 790 -22.23 19.95 -21.87
C PRO A 790 -22.85 21.30 -22.31
N GLU A 791 -24.01 21.70 -21.77
CA GLU A 791 -24.62 23.00 -22.07
C GLU A 791 -23.84 24.12 -21.42
N PHE A 792 -23.44 23.95 -20.17
CA PHE A 792 -22.56 24.86 -19.45
C PHE A 792 -21.21 25.04 -20.18
N LEU A 793 -20.60 23.94 -20.65
CA LEU A 793 -19.31 23.99 -21.35
C LEU A 793 -19.35 24.71 -22.69
N ARG A 794 -20.49 24.71 -23.40
CA ARG A 794 -20.65 25.47 -24.66
C ARG A 794 -20.52 26.97 -24.46
N GLU A 795 -20.89 27.49 -23.28
CA GLU A 795 -20.69 28.91 -22.96
C GLU A 795 -19.19 29.28 -22.91
N PHE A 796 -18.32 28.32 -22.64
CA PHE A 796 -16.86 28.47 -22.60
C PHE A 796 -16.18 28.06 -23.91
N GLU A 797 -16.92 27.81 -24.97
CA GLU A 797 -16.39 27.34 -26.26
C GLU A 797 -15.52 26.07 -26.08
N TRP A 798 -15.98 25.13 -25.26
CA TRP A 798 -15.31 23.85 -25.02
C TRP A 798 -16.28 22.69 -25.22
N ASP A 799 -15.95 21.79 -26.13
CA ASP A 799 -16.73 20.57 -26.39
C ASP A 799 -16.05 19.37 -25.74
N ALA A 800 -16.69 18.81 -24.73
CA ALA A 800 -16.14 17.71 -23.94
C ALA A 800 -15.86 16.46 -24.80
N ALA A 801 -16.79 16.05 -25.65
CA ALA A 801 -16.65 14.83 -26.44
C ALA A 801 -15.52 14.96 -27.48
N THR A 802 -15.44 16.09 -28.15
CA THR A 802 -14.37 16.38 -29.13
C THR A 802 -13.01 16.50 -28.44
N SER A 803 -12.93 17.22 -27.32
CA SER A 803 -11.67 17.43 -26.59
C SER A 803 -11.12 16.14 -26.00
N VAL A 804 -11.97 15.33 -25.35
CA VAL A 804 -11.55 14.03 -24.78
C VAL A 804 -11.19 13.02 -25.88
N ARG A 805 -11.94 13.06 -27.02
CA ARG A 805 -11.59 12.23 -28.18
C ARG A 805 -10.24 12.61 -28.76
N ALA A 806 -9.96 13.91 -28.93
CA ALA A 806 -8.67 14.38 -29.40
C ALA A 806 -7.53 14.02 -28.43
N ALA A 807 -7.76 14.11 -27.11
CA ALA A 807 -6.79 13.70 -26.11
C ALA A 807 -6.49 12.19 -26.19
N TYR A 808 -7.52 11.35 -26.38
CA TYR A 808 -7.33 9.90 -26.54
C TYR A 808 -6.58 9.54 -27.82
N ASP A 809 -7.00 10.11 -28.97
CA ASP A 809 -6.39 9.82 -30.28
C ASP A 809 -4.96 10.40 -30.40
N GLY A 810 -4.67 11.50 -29.69
CA GLY A 810 -3.37 12.16 -29.64
C GLY A 810 -2.42 11.65 -28.56
N ALA A 811 -2.87 10.77 -27.67
CA ALA A 811 -2.07 10.26 -26.56
C ALA A 811 -0.81 9.53 -27.04
N ARG A 812 0.34 9.85 -26.44
CA ARG A 812 1.64 9.29 -26.80
C ARG A 812 2.22 8.36 -25.73
N ASN A 813 1.55 8.27 -24.59
CA ASN A 813 1.90 7.41 -23.47
C ASN A 813 0.66 6.94 -22.74
N MET A 814 0.83 5.94 -21.88
CA MET A 814 -0.27 5.34 -21.13
C MET A 814 -0.92 6.31 -20.13
N THR A 815 -0.17 7.26 -19.55
CA THR A 815 -0.71 8.28 -18.63
C THR A 815 -1.76 9.13 -19.33
N GLU A 816 -1.44 9.63 -20.52
CA GLU A 816 -2.38 10.43 -21.33
C GLU A 816 -3.59 9.59 -21.80
N THR A 817 -3.35 8.35 -22.23
CA THR A 817 -4.43 7.43 -22.62
C THR A 817 -5.41 7.16 -21.47
N VAL A 818 -4.89 6.83 -20.28
CA VAL A 818 -5.73 6.57 -19.09
C VAL A 818 -6.40 7.84 -18.57
N ALA A 819 -5.77 9.01 -18.72
CA ALA A 819 -6.38 10.30 -18.40
C ALA A 819 -7.65 10.55 -19.24
N ALA A 820 -7.58 10.29 -20.54
CA ALA A 820 -8.72 10.43 -21.45
C ALA A 820 -9.83 9.39 -21.14
N LEU A 821 -9.47 8.11 -20.89
CA LEU A 821 -10.44 7.09 -20.46
C LEU A 821 -11.09 7.43 -19.11
N GLY A 822 -10.31 7.99 -18.17
CA GLY A 822 -10.80 8.50 -16.89
C GLY A 822 -11.79 9.67 -17.06
N ALA A 823 -11.54 10.57 -18.00
CA ALA A 823 -12.47 11.66 -18.34
C ALA A 823 -13.81 11.12 -18.87
N LEU A 824 -13.77 10.09 -19.73
CA LEU A 824 -14.98 9.40 -20.23
C LEU A 824 -15.75 8.66 -19.14
N SER A 825 -15.05 8.20 -18.10
CA SER A 825 -15.66 7.52 -16.96
C SER A 825 -16.37 8.48 -16.00
N LYS A 826 -15.90 9.72 -15.89
CA LYS A 826 -16.43 10.76 -14.98
C LYS A 826 -17.47 11.66 -15.64
N SER A 827 -17.59 11.65 -16.98
CA SER A 827 -18.47 12.52 -17.73
C SER A 827 -19.93 12.38 -17.26
N GLY A 828 -20.63 13.52 -17.14
CA GLY A 828 -22.04 13.59 -16.80
C GLY A 828 -22.94 13.11 -17.95
N ILE A 829 -23.04 11.80 -18.13
CA ILE A 829 -23.77 11.21 -19.26
C ILE A 829 -25.27 11.26 -19.00
N VAL A 830 -25.98 11.87 -19.94
CA VAL A 830 -27.44 11.96 -19.93
C VAL A 830 -28.09 10.69 -20.51
N SER A 831 -27.37 9.96 -21.38
CA SER A 831 -27.88 8.75 -22.05
C SER A 831 -26.75 7.77 -22.33
N ASP A 832 -27.04 6.47 -22.20
CA ASP A 832 -26.17 5.38 -22.63
C ASP A 832 -26.35 4.99 -24.11
N ASP A 833 -27.23 5.69 -24.85
CA ASP A 833 -27.47 5.41 -26.26
C ASP A 833 -26.50 6.17 -27.15
N PRO A 834 -25.51 5.49 -27.77
CA PRO A 834 -24.51 6.13 -28.62
C PRO A 834 -25.10 6.78 -29.89
N ALA A 835 -26.34 6.44 -30.25
CA ALA A 835 -27.03 7.07 -31.39
C ALA A 835 -27.56 8.48 -31.06
N SER A 836 -27.77 8.77 -29.77
CA SER A 836 -28.28 10.05 -29.28
C SER A 836 -27.27 10.86 -28.45
N ASP A 837 -26.13 10.28 -28.04
CA ASP A 837 -25.13 10.90 -27.18
C ASP A 837 -23.72 10.72 -27.72
N THR A 838 -23.09 11.84 -28.08
CA THR A 838 -21.72 11.87 -28.64
C THR A 838 -20.68 11.39 -27.62
N MET A 839 -20.89 11.68 -26.34
CA MET A 839 -19.98 11.24 -25.27
C MET A 839 -20.05 9.73 -25.07
N ALA A 840 -21.25 9.12 -25.09
CA ALA A 840 -21.42 7.67 -25.06
C ALA A 840 -20.75 6.98 -26.27
N SER A 841 -20.91 7.57 -27.46
CA SER A 841 -20.23 7.10 -28.69
C SER A 841 -18.71 7.16 -28.55
N THR A 842 -18.16 8.27 -28.04
CA THR A 842 -16.73 8.45 -27.80
C THR A 842 -16.21 7.44 -26.77
N ARG A 843 -16.96 7.20 -25.68
CA ARG A 843 -16.60 6.21 -24.67
C ARG A 843 -16.51 4.80 -25.26
N HIS A 844 -17.53 4.35 -25.98
CA HIS A 844 -17.52 3.02 -26.59
C HIS A 844 -16.39 2.85 -27.60
N TYR A 845 -16.08 3.90 -28.35
CA TYR A 845 -14.95 3.90 -29.27
C TYR A 845 -13.60 3.75 -28.51
N ALA A 846 -13.36 4.57 -27.48
CA ALA A 846 -12.11 4.58 -26.76
C ALA A 846 -11.89 3.30 -25.93
N PHE A 847 -12.92 2.83 -25.20
CA PHE A 847 -12.84 1.59 -24.42
C PHE A 847 -12.71 0.37 -25.35
N GLY A 848 -13.41 0.32 -26.47
CA GLY A 848 -13.30 -0.76 -27.45
C GLY A 848 -11.92 -0.81 -28.10
N GLY A 849 -11.41 0.33 -28.56
CA GLY A 849 -10.05 0.44 -29.12
C GLY A 849 -8.94 0.08 -28.14
N PHE A 850 -9.08 0.50 -26.89
CA PHE A 850 -8.13 0.14 -25.83
C PHE A 850 -8.15 -1.37 -25.58
N LEU A 851 -9.34 -1.98 -25.48
CA LEU A 851 -9.46 -3.42 -25.28
C LEU A 851 -8.91 -4.20 -26.48
N GLU A 852 -9.21 -3.80 -27.70
CA GLU A 852 -8.69 -4.45 -28.91
C GLU A 852 -7.15 -4.45 -28.95
N THR A 853 -6.54 -3.35 -28.53
CA THR A 853 -5.07 -3.20 -28.52
C THR A 853 -4.40 -4.04 -27.42
N TRP A 854 -5.01 -4.14 -26.24
CA TRP A 854 -4.33 -4.60 -25.04
C TRP A 854 -4.92 -5.85 -24.38
N ARG A 855 -5.89 -6.52 -25.01
CA ARG A 855 -6.56 -7.70 -24.42
C ARG A 855 -5.63 -8.83 -24.02
N ASP A 856 -4.53 -9.02 -24.77
CA ASP A 856 -3.57 -10.10 -24.58
C ASP A 856 -2.39 -9.70 -23.67
N ASP A 857 -2.32 -8.44 -23.25
CA ASP A 857 -1.32 -7.98 -22.29
C ASP A 857 -1.80 -8.23 -20.85
N ALA A 858 -1.04 -9.01 -20.09
CA ALA A 858 -1.42 -9.43 -18.74
C ALA A 858 -1.64 -8.23 -17.79
N ASN A 859 -0.83 -7.18 -17.90
CA ASN A 859 -0.84 -6.02 -17.00
C ASN A 859 -1.80 -4.92 -17.48
N VAL A 860 -1.78 -4.58 -18.77
CA VAL A 860 -2.62 -3.51 -19.32
C VAL A 860 -4.09 -3.93 -19.35
N SER A 861 -4.40 -5.23 -19.56
CA SER A 861 -5.76 -5.75 -19.42
C SER A 861 -6.33 -5.54 -18.00
N CYS A 862 -5.48 -5.57 -16.96
CA CYS A 862 -5.90 -5.23 -15.58
C CYS A 862 -6.27 -3.74 -15.44
N THR A 863 -5.60 -2.83 -16.16
CA THR A 863 -6.00 -1.41 -16.22
C THR A 863 -7.39 -1.26 -16.81
N TYR A 864 -7.67 -1.95 -17.92
CA TYR A 864 -9.00 -2.00 -18.52
C TYR A 864 -10.06 -2.53 -17.54
N LEU A 865 -9.79 -3.66 -16.88
CA LEU A 865 -10.69 -4.27 -15.90
C LEU A 865 -11.01 -3.31 -14.73
N GLY A 866 -10.01 -2.59 -14.24
CA GLY A 866 -10.19 -1.58 -13.18
C GLY A 866 -11.04 -0.39 -13.62
N LEU A 867 -10.84 0.12 -14.84
CA LEU A 867 -11.65 1.18 -15.42
C LEU A 867 -13.12 0.75 -15.58
N VAL A 868 -13.35 -0.45 -16.12
CA VAL A 868 -14.72 -1.01 -16.28
C VAL A 868 -15.40 -1.23 -14.93
N ALA A 869 -14.67 -1.71 -13.93
CA ALA A 869 -15.16 -1.92 -12.58
C ALA A 869 -15.64 -0.62 -11.90
N GLY A 870 -14.94 0.49 -12.14
CA GLY A 870 -15.30 1.82 -11.63
C GLY A 870 -16.41 2.53 -12.42
N LEU A 871 -16.77 2.04 -13.61
CA LEU A 871 -17.68 2.71 -14.53
C LEU A 871 -19.16 2.54 -14.13
N SER A 872 -19.87 3.65 -13.99
CA SER A 872 -21.33 3.66 -13.70
C SER A 872 -22.19 3.71 -14.97
N ALA A 873 -21.58 3.80 -16.14
CA ALA A 873 -22.20 3.76 -17.45
C ALA A 873 -21.78 2.51 -18.24
N SER A 874 -22.45 2.18 -19.34
CA SER A 874 -22.10 0.98 -20.11
C SER A 874 -20.69 1.09 -20.74
N ALA A 875 -19.90 0.04 -20.57
CA ALA A 875 -18.52 -0.04 -21.10
C ALA A 875 -18.48 -0.30 -22.62
N SER A 876 -19.51 -0.90 -23.16
CA SER A 876 -19.59 -1.30 -24.57
C SER A 876 -21.02 -1.24 -25.11
N PRO A 877 -21.18 -1.23 -26.47
CA PRO A 877 -22.51 -1.37 -27.10
C PRO A 877 -23.23 -2.67 -26.70
N GLY A 878 -22.49 -3.76 -26.48
CA GLY A 878 -23.03 -5.05 -26.04
C GLY A 878 -23.66 -4.95 -24.65
N VAL A 879 -22.98 -4.31 -23.69
CA VAL A 879 -23.51 -4.07 -22.35
C VAL A 879 -24.70 -3.11 -22.38
N ALA A 880 -24.65 -2.04 -23.18
CA ALA A 880 -25.77 -1.11 -23.35
C ALA A 880 -27.02 -1.85 -23.86
N ALA A 881 -26.86 -2.72 -24.85
CA ALA A 881 -27.95 -3.55 -25.37
C ALA A 881 -28.47 -4.56 -24.34
N LEU A 882 -27.60 -5.14 -23.53
CA LEU A 882 -27.97 -6.04 -22.44
C LEU A 882 -28.82 -5.30 -21.39
N VAL A 883 -28.34 -4.15 -20.90
CA VAL A 883 -29.03 -3.27 -19.93
C VAL A 883 -30.43 -2.90 -20.46
N LYS A 884 -30.53 -2.43 -21.71
CA LYS A 884 -31.79 -2.05 -22.37
C LYS A 884 -32.76 -3.24 -22.45
N ARG A 885 -32.27 -4.43 -22.78
CA ARG A 885 -33.12 -5.64 -22.92
C ARG A 885 -33.55 -6.21 -21.57
N SER A 886 -32.67 -6.22 -20.56
CA SER A 886 -32.96 -6.78 -19.23
C SER A 886 -33.72 -5.82 -18.32
N GLY A 887 -33.69 -4.51 -18.59
CA GLY A 887 -34.18 -3.48 -17.68
C GLY A 887 -33.29 -3.32 -16.42
N GLU A 888 -32.02 -3.75 -16.49
CA GLU A 888 -31.08 -3.64 -15.38
C GLU A 888 -30.81 -2.16 -15.04
N LYS A 889 -31.07 -1.78 -13.79
CA LYS A 889 -30.83 -0.43 -13.30
C LYS A 889 -29.40 -0.23 -12.80
N ASN A 890 -28.75 -1.32 -12.36
CA ASN A 890 -27.35 -1.29 -11.89
C ASN A 890 -26.40 -1.59 -13.06
N VAL A 891 -26.12 -0.54 -13.86
CA VAL A 891 -25.24 -0.65 -15.04
C VAL A 891 -23.83 -1.08 -14.67
N ALA A 892 -23.31 -0.64 -13.53
CA ALA A 892 -22.00 -1.05 -13.02
C ALA A 892 -21.94 -2.56 -12.76
N LEU A 893 -22.99 -3.14 -12.17
CA LEU A 893 -23.08 -4.58 -11.96
C LEU A 893 -23.21 -5.33 -13.30
N ALA A 894 -23.93 -4.75 -14.27
CA ALA A 894 -24.01 -5.33 -15.63
C ALA A 894 -22.65 -5.39 -16.32
N ASN A 895 -21.83 -4.32 -16.20
CA ASN A 895 -20.48 -4.29 -16.73
C ASN A 895 -19.62 -5.44 -16.17
N VAL A 896 -19.52 -5.55 -14.85
CA VAL A 896 -18.63 -6.53 -14.21
C VAL A 896 -19.11 -7.98 -14.41
N ARG A 897 -20.44 -8.18 -14.51
CA ARG A 897 -21.01 -9.49 -14.88
C ARG A 897 -20.68 -9.87 -16.31
N ALA A 898 -20.89 -8.97 -17.27
CA ALA A 898 -20.60 -9.23 -18.68
C ALA A 898 -19.13 -9.68 -18.87
N VAL A 899 -18.21 -9.01 -18.17
CA VAL A 899 -16.77 -9.35 -18.23
C VAL A 899 -16.44 -10.65 -17.48
N SER A 900 -16.95 -10.81 -16.25
CA SER A 900 -16.55 -11.95 -15.40
C SER A 900 -17.22 -13.27 -15.78
N GLU A 901 -18.41 -13.22 -16.39
CA GLU A 901 -19.18 -14.39 -16.76
C GLU A 901 -18.99 -14.76 -18.26
N ASN A 902 -18.17 -13.99 -19.01
CA ASN A 902 -17.86 -14.20 -20.45
C ASN A 902 -19.12 -14.34 -21.33
N HIS A 903 -20.21 -13.67 -20.96
CA HIS A 903 -21.49 -13.76 -21.67
C HIS A 903 -21.45 -13.12 -23.07
N ASP A 904 -20.48 -12.26 -23.33
CA ASP A 904 -20.30 -11.60 -24.62
C ASP A 904 -18.97 -12.00 -25.24
N SER A 905 -18.98 -12.32 -26.53
CA SER A 905 -17.76 -12.66 -27.30
C SER A 905 -16.71 -11.55 -27.27
N GLU A 906 -17.13 -10.30 -27.03
CA GLU A 906 -16.25 -9.13 -26.90
C GLU A 906 -15.25 -9.25 -25.73
N PHE A 907 -15.65 -9.83 -24.61
CA PHE A 907 -14.83 -9.97 -23.40
C PHE A 907 -14.20 -11.37 -23.23
N HIS A 908 -14.33 -12.22 -24.23
CA HIS A 908 -13.78 -13.59 -24.14
C HIS A 908 -12.27 -13.56 -23.87
N GLY A 909 -11.82 -14.25 -22.81
CA GLY A 909 -10.42 -14.38 -22.43
C GLY A 909 -9.82 -13.17 -21.69
N VAL A 910 -10.55 -12.05 -21.52
CA VAL A 910 -10.04 -10.86 -20.83
C VAL A 910 -9.91 -11.09 -19.32
N TYR A 911 -10.89 -11.74 -18.71
CA TYR A 911 -10.90 -12.06 -17.29
C TYR A 911 -10.67 -13.57 -17.05
N ASP A 912 -9.77 -13.86 -16.11
CA ASP A 912 -9.56 -15.20 -15.56
C ASP A 912 -9.49 -15.11 -14.04
N ALA A 913 -10.39 -15.81 -13.35
CA ALA A 913 -10.44 -15.80 -11.89
C ALA A 913 -9.19 -16.42 -11.23
N LYS A 914 -8.46 -17.30 -11.92
CA LYS A 914 -7.24 -17.92 -11.40
C LYS A 914 -6.04 -16.97 -11.31
N VAL A 915 -6.11 -15.82 -12.02
CA VAL A 915 -5.06 -14.80 -12.03
C VAL A 915 -5.39 -13.73 -10.98
N PRO A 916 -4.66 -13.65 -9.85
CA PRO A 916 -4.99 -12.74 -8.75
C PRO A 916 -5.09 -11.28 -9.18
N ASN A 917 -4.21 -10.79 -10.06
CA ASN A 917 -4.24 -9.43 -10.56
C ASN A 917 -5.56 -9.08 -11.27
N LYS A 918 -6.09 -9.99 -12.09
CA LYS A 918 -7.37 -9.78 -12.79
C LYS A 918 -8.56 -9.82 -11.84
N PHE A 919 -8.52 -10.72 -10.83
CA PHE A 919 -9.54 -10.80 -9.80
C PHE A 919 -9.59 -9.49 -8.98
N TYR A 920 -8.44 -8.99 -8.53
CA TYR A 920 -8.38 -7.72 -7.80
C TYR A 920 -8.79 -6.52 -8.65
N ALA A 921 -8.42 -6.50 -9.93
CA ALA A 921 -8.75 -5.40 -10.83
C ALA A 921 -10.26 -5.29 -11.07
N LEU A 922 -10.92 -6.40 -11.38
CA LEU A 922 -12.35 -6.39 -11.71
C LEU A 922 -13.23 -6.44 -10.46
N ILE A 923 -13.13 -7.51 -9.67
CA ILE A 923 -14.03 -7.74 -8.53
C ILE A 923 -13.68 -6.80 -7.37
N GLY A 924 -12.37 -6.65 -7.09
CA GLY A 924 -11.88 -5.71 -6.08
C GLY A 924 -12.10 -4.26 -6.47
N GLY A 925 -11.94 -3.92 -7.75
CA GLY A 925 -12.24 -2.60 -8.30
C GLY A 925 -13.71 -2.25 -8.10
N PHE A 926 -14.64 -3.15 -8.43
CA PHE A 926 -16.08 -2.96 -8.22
C PHE A 926 -16.43 -2.75 -6.74
N ALA A 927 -15.95 -3.60 -5.85
CA ALA A 927 -16.28 -3.54 -4.42
C ALA A 927 -15.72 -2.28 -3.72
N ARG A 928 -14.60 -1.72 -4.20
CA ARG A 928 -13.93 -0.57 -3.56
C ARG A 928 -14.20 0.76 -4.23
N SER A 929 -14.35 0.78 -5.55
CA SER A 929 -14.41 2.03 -6.31
C SER A 929 -15.81 2.39 -6.81
N ASN A 930 -16.70 1.41 -6.98
CA ASN A 930 -18.05 1.64 -7.49
C ASN A 930 -19.10 1.71 -6.38
N VAL A 931 -19.15 2.86 -5.70
CA VAL A 931 -20.04 3.06 -4.54
C VAL A 931 -21.51 2.79 -4.89
N THR A 932 -22.00 3.32 -6.02
CA THR A 932 -23.40 3.21 -6.40
C THR A 932 -23.79 1.78 -6.80
N GLY A 933 -22.90 1.08 -7.49
CA GLY A 933 -23.14 -0.30 -7.92
C GLY A 933 -23.01 -1.32 -6.79
N PHE A 934 -21.97 -1.19 -5.97
CA PHE A 934 -21.71 -2.12 -4.87
C PHE A 934 -22.72 -1.95 -3.74
N HIS A 935 -23.00 -0.69 -3.32
CA HIS A 935 -23.90 -0.37 -2.22
C HIS A 935 -25.37 -0.15 -2.65
N ALA A 936 -25.78 -0.63 -3.82
CA ALA A 936 -27.18 -0.57 -4.24
C ALA A 936 -28.10 -1.26 -3.21
N LEU A 937 -29.25 -0.64 -2.90
CA LEU A 937 -30.17 -1.08 -1.84
C LEU A 937 -30.80 -2.47 -2.07
N ASP A 938 -30.78 -2.96 -3.30
CA ASP A 938 -31.29 -4.30 -3.62
C ASP A 938 -30.34 -5.43 -3.18
N GLY A 939 -29.11 -5.10 -2.72
CA GLY A 939 -28.10 -6.04 -2.22
C GLY A 939 -27.42 -6.90 -3.28
N ARG A 940 -27.80 -6.80 -4.56
CA ARG A 940 -27.25 -7.64 -5.64
C ARG A 940 -25.77 -7.43 -5.88
N GLY A 941 -25.24 -6.21 -5.62
CA GLY A 941 -23.81 -5.93 -5.66
C GLY A 941 -23.06 -6.74 -4.62
N TYR A 942 -23.56 -6.81 -3.40
CA TYR A 942 -23.00 -7.62 -2.31
C TYR A 942 -23.05 -9.11 -2.62
N ASP A 943 -24.23 -9.62 -3.05
CA ASP A 943 -24.38 -11.04 -3.39
C ASP A 943 -23.46 -11.48 -4.51
N PHE A 944 -23.25 -10.64 -5.52
CA PHE A 944 -22.31 -10.90 -6.61
C PHE A 944 -20.87 -11.05 -6.09
N VAL A 945 -20.42 -10.10 -5.29
CA VAL A 945 -19.03 -10.15 -4.73
C VAL A 945 -18.88 -11.36 -3.82
N VAL A 946 -19.85 -11.68 -2.95
CA VAL A 946 -19.82 -12.89 -2.10
C VAL A 946 -19.71 -14.17 -2.92
N ALA A 947 -20.48 -14.27 -4.03
CA ALA A 947 -20.37 -15.45 -4.90
C ALA A 947 -18.96 -15.60 -5.47
N LYS A 948 -18.34 -14.50 -5.93
CA LYS A 948 -16.98 -14.49 -6.47
C LYS A 948 -15.92 -14.77 -5.39
N LEU A 949 -16.13 -14.29 -4.15
CA LEU A 949 -15.27 -14.63 -3.01
C LEU A 949 -15.29 -16.12 -2.69
N LEU A 950 -16.48 -16.75 -2.66
CA LEU A 950 -16.63 -18.18 -2.40
C LEU A 950 -16.09 -19.07 -3.53
N GLU A 951 -16.10 -18.57 -4.78
CA GLU A 951 -15.42 -19.21 -5.91
C GLU A 951 -13.90 -19.15 -5.71
N MET A 952 -13.36 -17.96 -5.40
CA MET A 952 -11.93 -17.72 -5.22
C MET A 952 -11.37 -18.44 -3.99
N ASP A 953 -12.11 -18.53 -2.90
CA ASP A 953 -11.68 -19.18 -1.64
C ASP A 953 -11.31 -20.67 -1.83
N LYS A 954 -11.89 -21.32 -2.84
CA LYS A 954 -11.57 -22.69 -3.24
C LYS A 954 -10.32 -22.80 -4.12
N ILE A 955 -9.89 -21.69 -4.71
CA ILE A 955 -8.75 -21.60 -5.63
C ILE A 955 -7.54 -21.07 -4.88
N ASN A 956 -7.74 -19.93 -4.21
CA ASN A 956 -6.69 -19.19 -3.51
C ASN A 956 -7.28 -18.46 -2.30
N ALA A 957 -7.08 -19.02 -1.12
CA ALA A 957 -7.61 -18.52 0.14
C ALA A 957 -7.04 -17.14 0.53
N ILE A 958 -5.77 -16.88 0.19
CA ILE A 958 -5.09 -15.59 0.44
C ILE A 958 -5.75 -14.49 -0.39
N ALA A 959 -5.96 -14.73 -1.68
CA ALA A 959 -6.60 -13.75 -2.55
C ALA A 959 -8.05 -13.46 -2.14
N ALA A 960 -8.79 -14.49 -1.75
CA ALA A 960 -10.18 -14.35 -1.30
C ALA A 960 -10.29 -13.55 0.00
N SER A 961 -9.49 -13.86 1.03
CA SER A 961 -9.54 -13.19 2.33
C SER A 961 -9.20 -11.71 2.24
N ARG A 962 -8.22 -11.34 1.42
CA ARG A 962 -7.85 -9.92 1.16
C ARG A 962 -9.00 -9.13 0.55
N LEU A 963 -9.83 -9.75 -0.30
CA LEU A 963 -10.97 -9.08 -0.93
C LEU A 963 -12.25 -9.12 -0.08
N ALA A 964 -12.30 -9.82 1.04
CA ALA A 964 -13.41 -9.79 1.98
C ALA A 964 -13.46 -8.51 2.83
N LYS A 965 -12.34 -7.77 2.93
CA LYS A 965 -12.21 -6.55 3.74
C LYS A 965 -13.33 -5.50 3.53
N PRO A 966 -13.86 -5.22 2.32
CA PRO A 966 -14.98 -4.27 2.17
C PRO A 966 -16.21 -4.59 3.01
N PHE A 967 -16.43 -5.86 3.36
CA PHE A 967 -17.56 -6.25 4.21
C PHE A 967 -17.28 -6.06 5.71
N THR A 968 -16.03 -5.87 6.14
CA THR A 968 -15.69 -5.70 7.57
C THR A 968 -16.13 -4.36 8.12
N ASP A 969 -16.32 -3.36 7.27
CA ASP A 969 -16.73 -1.99 7.61
C ASP A 969 -18.26 -1.81 7.73
N TRP A 970 -19.05 -2.89 7.76
CA TRP A 970 -20.50 -2.85 7.68
C TRP A 970 -21.16 -1.95 8.74
N ARG A 971 -20.54 -1.76 9.91
CA ARG A 971 -21.06 -0.89 10.98
C ARG A 971 -21.00 0.60 10.66
N LEU A 972 -20.21 1.00 9.67
CA LEU A 972 -20.11 2.40 9.24
C LEU A 972 -21.30 2.86 8.40
N TYR A 973 -22.10 1.90 7.91
CA TYR A 973 -23.18 2.19 6.96
C TYR A 973 -24.55 2.30 7.65
N ASP A 974 -25.51 2.84 6.92
CA ASP A 974 -26.89 2.91 7.37
C ASP A 974 -27.46 1.52 7.75
N PRO A 975 -28.50 1.46 8.62
CA PRO A 975 -28.97 0.17 9.16
C PRO A 975 -29.39 -0.86 8.12
N ARG A 976 -29.89 -0.43 6.94
CA ARG A 976 -30.33 -1.33 5.88
C ARG A 976 -29.14 -2.01 5.20
N ARG A 977 -28.12 -1.22 4.83
CA ARG A 977 -26.89 -1.74 4.23
C ARG A 977 -26.07 -2.54 5.24
N ALA A 978 -25.99 -2.08 6.47
CA ALA A 978 -25.34 -2.82 7.55
C ALA A 978 -25.93 -4.22 7.72
N SER A 979 -27.27 -4.34 7.71
CA SER A 979 -27.95 -5.64 7.81
C SER A 979 -27.64 -6.55 6.62
N LEU A 980 -27.65 -6.01 5.38
CA LEU A 980 -27.33 -6.78 4.17
C LEU A 980 -25.87 -7.28 4.18
N MET A 981 -24.93 -6.44 4.55
CA MET A 981 -23.51 -6.81 4.59
C MET A 981 -23.20 -7.82 5.71
N ARG A 982 -23.83 -7.66 6.88
CA ARG A 982 -23.76 -8.64 7.96
C ARG A 982 -24.26 -10.02 7.50
N ALA A 983 -25.42 -10.06 6.83
CA ALA A 983 -25.94 -11.30 6.26
C ALA A 983 -24.99 -11.94 5.23
N CYS A 984 -24.23 -11.14 4.49
CA CYS A 984 -23.18 -11.61 3.59
C CYS A 984 -22.03 -12.31 4.34
N LEU A 985 -21.54 -11.74 5.44
CA LEU A 985 -20.52 -12.37 6.29
C LEU A 985 -21.03 -13.68 6.89
N GLU A 986 -22.28 -13.70 7.37
CA GLU A 986 -22.93 -14.92 7.90
C GLU A 986 -23.06 -15.99 6.82
N LYS A 987 -23.40 -15.62 5.57
CA LYS A 987 -23.48 -16.49 4.41
C LYS A 987 -22.12 -17.11 4.05
N ILE A 988 -21.03 -16.30 4.12
CA ILE A 988 -19.67 -16.80 3.90
C ILE A 988 -19.32 -17.85 4.97
N LEU A 989 -19.56 -17.56 6.25
CA LEU A 989 -19.27 -18.52 7.34
C LEU A 989 -20.09 -19.81 7.20
N ALA A 990 -21.36 -19.73 6.79
CA ALA A 990 -22.22 -20.89 6.57
C ALA A 990 -21.71 -21.80 5.44
N ALA A 991 -20.96 -21.25 4.49
CA ALA A 991 -20.33 -22.00 3.39
C ALA A 991 -19.07 -22.78 3.83
N LYS A 992 -18.63 -22.66 5.10
CA LYS A 992 -17.41 -23.28 5.66
C LYS A 992 -16.15 -22.88 4.86
N PRO A 993 -15.78 -21.60 4.89
CA PRO A 993 -14.67 -21.06 4.10
C PRO A 993 -13.32 -21.55 4.63
N SER A 994 -12.24 -21.20 3.92
CA SER A 994 -10.86 -21.39 4.36
C SER A 994 -10.59 -20.75 5.74
N PRO A 995 -9.57 -21.18 6.49
CA PRO A 995 -9.18 -20.53 7.76
C PRO A 995 -8.88 -19.04 7.62
N ASN A 996 -8.29 -18.59 6.49
CA ASN A 996 -8.01 -17.19 6.21
C ASN A 996 -9.31 -16.36 6.17
N MET A 997 -10.29 -16.82 5.40
CA MET A 997 -11.59 -16.18 5.27
C MET A 997 -12.41 -16.28 6.56
N PHE A 998 -12.35 -17.43 7.25
CA PHE A 998 -13.02 -17.66 8.52
C PHE A 998 -12.58 -16.66 9.59
N GLU A 999 -11.27 -16.42 9.72
CA GLU A 999 -10.72 -15.46 10.69
C GLU A 999 -11.27 -14.04 10.44
N ILE A 1000 -11.23 -13.56 9.19
CA ILE A 1000 -11.71 -12.22 8.81
C ILE A 1000 -13.22 -12.08 9.14
N CYS A 1001 -14.04 -13.02 8.70
CA CYS A 1001 -15.49 -12.96 8.91
C CYS A 1001 -15.87 -13.06 10.39
N THR A 1002 -15.23 -13.95 11.14
CA THR A 1002 -15.52 -14.16 12.57
C THR A 1002 -15.14 -12.94 13.40
N LYS A 1003 -13.94 -12.37 13.20
CA LYS A 1003 -13.52 -11.15 13.89
C LYS A 1003 -14.44 -9.97 13.57
N SER A 1004 -14.84 -9.83 12.30
CA SER A 1004 -15.77 -8.76 11.89
C SER A 1004 -17.14 -8.85 12.56
N LEU A 1005 -17.66 -10.06 12.81
CA LEU A 1005 -18.97 -10.27 13.43
C LEU A 1005 -18.92 -10.24 14.97
N ALA A 1006 -17.78 -10.61 15.59
CA ALA A 1006 -17.63 -10.72 17.04
C ALA A 1006 -17.46 -9.38 17.75
N ALA A 1007 -17.00 -8.33 17.09
CA ALA A 1007 -16.83 -7.01 17.71
C ALA A 1007 -18.20 -6.36 17.93
N GLU A 1008 -18.65 -6.26 19.18
CA GLU A 1008 -19.85 -5.50 19.61
C GLU A 1008 -19.50 -4.04 19.87
#